data_a7a024c1e40380feea9005c5e6880c32
#
_entry.id   a7a024c1e40380feea9005c5e6880c32
#
_cell.length_a   1.000
_cell.length_b   1.000
_cell.length_c   1.000
_cell.angle_alpha   90.00
_cell.angle_beta   90.00
_cell.angle_gamma   90.00
#
_symmetry.space_group_name_H-M   'P 1'
#
loop_
_entity.id
_entity.type
_entity.pdbx_description
1 polymer ?
#
loop_
_entity_poly.entity_id
_entity_poly.type
_entity_poly.pdbx_seq_one_letter_code
_entity_poly.pdbx_strand_id
1 'polypeptide(L)'
;MRYATYGDNPQFDLVVLAAAINTDEIKKAYLDPFGIDPASTINFSLFQAPGKKKTPAGEMKEFVQTELLPELTQAAPKYIVCTDAEYFKILTKSSKAEAQLGYVVDCVFGPWKVVYVPNYRSIFYDPPKVKARIAQSMEALCDHARGNYADPGTDILKYEFYPRGVEEVEHALDQLLEMGVDLASDIEAFSLKHHSAGIGSIAFAWNQHEGIAFLVDYEPIEGATEAPFGRQVRNEPVRALLKKFFTKLTKRLLWHNISYDVYVLIYQLWMNSLIDTEGLLEGMTHMLEPSRWEDTKLITYLATNSCAGNKLSLKDQAQEFAGNYAESEIDDITKIPADRLLRYNLIDACSTWFVYHKHWNTMVRDNQEGIYQKEFKEAILDIVQMQLTGMPLYMPQVTKVRGILEVIEKAALGTFTGSRLVADFTHALNVAWVEMKNATLKKKRVTLADAKEVFNPNSAPQLQQFLYGDASGCLNLPILERTDSGLPATDADTLKALKSHAHDKEIEALIDALMDYKAVNKLLTSFIPAMEAAPQGPDGWWYLSGNFNLGGTVSGRLSSNNPNLQNLPANVMMAISAALLEFFGDALKPYMAKGLLSLGKLIKSCFLAPPGWLFGGLDFASLEDRISALTTKDPNKLAVYLYGFDGHCLRAQSYFPENMSDIERAPDGAKCYKALLGEREIYFHEHEIIVYLGEQMTGAELVRRLSK
;
A
#
# COMPACT_ATOMS: atom_id res chain seq x y z
N MET A 1 12.83 0.09 37.66
CA MET A 1 12.01 1.14 37.00
C MET A 1 12.28 2.51 37.63
N ARG A 2 12.14 3.66 36.88
CA ARG A 2 12.24 5.01 37.43
C ARG A 2 10.84 5.59 37.62
N TYR A 3 10.65 6.38 38.69
CA TYR A 3 9.39 7.09 38.93
C TYR A 3 9.59 8.55 39.29
N ALA A 4 8.56 9.37 39.17
CA ALA A 4 8.54 10.74 39.66
C ALA A 4 7.13 11.16 40.07
N THR A 5 7.02 11.92 41.17
CA THR A 5 5.79 12.48 41.73
C THR A 5 5.83 14.00 41.70
N TYR A 6 4.70 14.66 41.96
CA TYR A 6 4.59 16.12 42.04
C TYR A 6 4.42 16.64 43.48
N GLY A 7 4.52 15.76 44.47
CA GLY A 7 4.39 16.08 45.89
C GLY A 7 4.54 14.83 46.75
N ASP A 8 4.22 14.97 48.02
CA ASP A 8 4.39 13.91 49.02
C ASP A 8 3.10 13.10 49.29
N ASN A 9 2.13 13.16 48.39
CA ASN A 9 0.89 12.41 48.53
C ASN A 9 1.15 10.91 48.35
N PRO A 10 0.76 10.04 49.30
CA PRO A 10 0.97 8.60 49.18
C PRO A 10 -0.09 7.88 48.35
N GLN A 11 -1.14 8.56 47.91
CA GLN A 11 -2.24 7.99 47.11
C GLN A 11 -2.28 8.61 45.71
N PHE A 12 -2.38 7.75 44.71
CA PHE A 12 -2.40 8.18 43.31
C PHE A 12 -3.68 7.67 42.62
N ASP A 13 -4.42 8.56 42.01
CA ASP A 13 -5.55 8.19 41.14
C ASP A 13 -5.10 7.88 39.70
N LEU A 14 -3.99 8.49 39.26
CA LEU A 14 -3.49 8.42 37.89
C LEU A 14 -2.03 7.98 37.83
N VAL A 15 -1.71 7.04 36.96
CA VAL A 15 -0.35 6.71 36.54
C VAL A 15 -0.13 7.15 35.10
N VAL A 16 0.97 7.85 34.81
CA VAL A 16 1.42 8.16 33.46
C VAL A 16 2.63 7.28 33.13
N LEU A 17 2.50 6.46 32.08
CA LEU A 17 3.55 5.61 31.55
C LEU A 17 4.22 6.29 30.35
N ALA A 18 5.50 6.65 30.47
CA ALA A 18 6.25 7.32 29.42
C ALA A 18 7.66 6.76 29.29
N ALA A 19 8.22 6.69 28.10
CA ALA A 19 9.58 6.21 27.85
C ALA A 19 10.64 7.09 28.52
N ALA A 20 10.38 8.38 28.63
CA ALA A 20 11.20 9.33 29.38
C ALA A 20 10.30 10.23 30.22
N ILE A 21 10.67 10.44 31.47
CA ILE A 21 9.94 11.29 32.39
C ILE A 21 10.55 12.69 32.37
N ASN A 22 9.72 13.65 31.98
CA ASN A 22 9.92 15.08 32.20
C ASN A 22 8.64 15.59 32.86
N THR A 23 8.65 15.81 34.15
CA THR A 23 7.47 16.15 34.94
C THR A 23 6.78 17.42 34.49
N ASP A 24 7.55 18.44 34.08
CA ASP A 24 6.99 19.72 33.59
C ASP A 24 6.28 19.57 32.27
N GLU A 25 6.88 18.82 31.32
CA GLU A 25 6.28 18.57 30.00
C GLU A 25 5.04 17.65 30.11
N ILE A 26 5.10 16.63 30.94
CA ILE A 26 3.98 15.73 31.22
C ILE A 26 2.82 16.51 31.83
N LYS A 27 3.10 17.37 32.82
CA LYS A 27 2.12 18.24 33.46
C LYS A 27 1.43 19.15 32.44
N LYS A 28 2.22 19.86 31.63
CA LYS A 28 1.72 20.75 30.57
C LYS A 28 0.91 20.05 29.50
N ALA A 29 1.27 18.79 29.17
CA ALA A 29 0.63 18.04 28.08
C ALA A 29 -0.63 17.30 28.53
N TYR A 30 -0.61 16.67 29.71
CA TYR A 30 -1.64 15.71 30.11
C TYR A 30 -2.42 16.08 31.37
N LEU A 31 -1.96 17.02 32.21
CA LEU A 31 -2.61 17.33 33.47
C LEU A 31 -3.26 18.72 33.49
N ASP A 32 -2.48 19.77 33.34
CA ASP A 32 -2.96 21.15 33.45
C ASP A 32 -4.13 21.49 32.48
N PRO A 33 -4.10 21.08 31.18
CA PRO A 33 -5.17 21.39 30.26
C PRO A 33 -6.52 20.75 30.62
N PHE A 34 -6.50 19.66 31.42
CA PHE A 34 -7.66 18.86 31.76
C PHE A 34 -8.09 19.01 33.24
N GLY A 35 -7.40 19.88 33.98
CA GLY A 35 -7.71 20.12 35.39
C GLY A 35 -7.41 18.93 36.31
N ILE A 36 -6.47 18.06 35.93
CA ILE A 36 -6.06 16.91 36.74
C ILE A 36 -5.02 17.37 37.77
N ASP A 37 -5.28 17.02 39.04
CA ASP A 37 -4.38 17.38 40.12
C ASP A 37 -3.03 16.63 40.01
N PRO A 38 -1.92 17.33 39.79
CA PRO A 38 -0.61 16.70 39.75
C PRO A 38 -0.25 15.91 41.00
N ALA A 39 -0.72 16.35 42.17
CA ALA A 39 -0.40 15.67 43.43
C ALA A 39 -1.01 14.24 43.51
N SER A 40 -2.07 13.98 42.77
CA SER A 40 -2.67 12.64 42.66
C SER A 40 -2.08 11.78 41.51
N THR A 41 -0.97 12.23 40.88
CA THR A 41 -0.37 11.59 39.72
C THR A 41 1.03 11.12 39.97
N ILE A 42 1.36 9.87 39.58
CA ILE A 42 2.72 9.32 39.56
C ILE A 42 3.11 8.97 38.12
N ASN A 43 4.37 9.21 37.77
CA ASN A 43 4.93 8.92 36.45
C ASN A 43 5.88 7.74 36.54
N PHE A 44 5.70 6.72 35.71
CA PHE A 44 6.58 5.57 35.60
C PHE A 44 7.30 5.55 34.26
N SER A 45 8.63 5.25 34.31
CA SER A 45 9.41 5.10 33.07
C SER A 45 9.22 3.71 32.46
N LEU A 46 8.89 3.67 31.17
CA LEU A 46 8.89 2.44 30.39
C LEU A 46 10.30 2.01 30.01
N PHE A 47 10.55 0.71 29.99
CA PHE A 47 11.84 0.16 29.58
C PHE A 47 12.04 0.34 28.07
N GLN A 48 13.24 0.79 27.72
CA GLN A 48 13.72 0.84 26.34
C GLN A 48 15.06 0.12 26.23
N ALA A 49 15.15 -0.85 25.32
CA ALA A 49 16.38 -1.62 25.13
C ALA A 49 17.52 -0.72 24.63
N PRO A 50 18.66 -0.66 25.34
CA PRO A 50 19.78 0.17 24.94
C PRO A 50 20.29 -0.15 23.54
N GLY A 51 20.53 0.89 22.73
CA GLY A 51 21.09 0.73 21.38
C GLY A 51 20.14 0.16 20.33
N LYS A 52 18.90 -0.15 20.68
CA LYS A 52 17.88 -0.64 19.73
C LYS A 52 16.88 0.47 19.37
N LYS A 53 16.51 0.56 18.12
CA LYS A 53 15.47 1.51 17.63
C LYS A 53 14.08 1.17 18.19
N LYS A 54 13.80 -0.13 18.40
CA LYS A 54 12.58 -0.64 19.06
C LYS A 54 12.96 -1.72 20.07
N THR A 55 12.32 -1.69 21.23
CA THR A 55 12.45 -2.74 22.25
C THR A 55 11.77 -4.03 21.75
N PRO A 56 12.41 -5.20 21.83
CA PRO A 56 11.80 -6.47 21.48
C PRO A 56 10.56 -6.77 22.33
N ALA A 57 9.53 -7.35 21.72
CA ALA A 57 8.27 -7.63 22.39
C ALA A 57 8.40 -8.58 23.61
N GLY A 58 9.36 -9.51 23.56
CA GLY A 58 9.68 -10.39 24.71
C GLY A 58 10.17 -9.62 25.91
N GLU A 59 11.14 -8.71 25.71
CA GLU A 59 11.73 -7.87 26.77
C GLU A 59 10.67 -6.90 27.35
N MET A 60 9.77 -6.37 26.51
CA MET A 60 8.67 -5.53 27.00
C MET A 60 7.69 -6.32 27.87
N LYS A 61 7.32 -7.53 27.47
CA LYS A 61 6.42 -8.39 28.26
C LYS A 61 7.05 -8.81 29.59
N GLU A 62 8.34 -9.13 29.59
CA GLU A 62 9.07 -9.44 30.79
C GLU A 62 9.09 -8.24 31.75
N PHE A 63 9.46 -7.05 31.26
CA PHE A 63 9.43 -5.81 32.05
C PHE A 63 8.02 -5.53 32.63
N VAL A 64 6.97 -5.72 31.85
CA VAL A 64 5.59 -5.53 32.34
C VAL A 64 5.33 -6.47 33.51
N GLN A 65 5.69 -7.74 33.40
CA GLN A 65 5.41 -8.75 34.43
C GLN A 65 6.29 -8.59 35.69
N THR A 66 7.59 -8.28 35.50
CA THR A 66 8.57 -8.33 36.62
C THR A 66 8.72 -6.98 37.32
N GLU A 67 8.52 -5.86 36.62
CA GLU A 67 8.73 -4.53 37.19
C GLU A 67 7.46 -3.67 37.22
N LEU A 68 6.73 -3.57 36.10
CA LEU A 68 5.62 -2.61 36.00
C LEU A 68 4.39 -3.02 36.81
N LEU A 69 3.95 -4.28 36.73
CA LEU A 69 2.76 -4.75 37.44
C LEU A 69 2.90 -4.69 38.97
N PRO A 70 4.04 -5.05 39.61
CA PRO A 70 4.23 -4.86 41.02
C PRO A 70 4.06 -3.40 41.47
N GLU A 71 4.65 -2.46 40.73
CA GLU A 71 4.57 -1.03 41.04
C GLU A 71 3.14 -0.46 40.82
N LEU A 72 2.46 -0.88 39.78
CA LEU A 72 1.04 -0.54 39.57
C LEU A 72 0.15 -1.08 40.68
N THR A 73 0.45 -2.28 41.18
CA THR A 73 -0.28 -2.88 42.31
C THR A 73 -0.05 -2.10 43.58
N GLN A 74 1.19 -1.64 43.84
CA GLN A 74 1.54 -0.83 44.98
C GLN A 74 0.92 0.58 44.92
N ALA A 75 0.99 1.23 43.75
CA ALA A 75 0.41 2.55 43.51
C ALA A 75 -1.14 2.55 43.50
N ALA A 76 -1.73 1.41 43.17
CA ALA A 76 -3.18 1.16 43.09
C ALA A 76 -3.99 2.29 42.43
N PRO A 77 -3.60 2.79 41.25
CA PRO A 77 -4.32 3.87 40.57
C PRO A 77 -5.67 3.42 40.10
N LYS A 78 -6.55 4.35 39.77
CA LYS A 78 -7.79 4.07 39.02
C LYS A 78 -7.55 4.06 37.53
N TYR A 79 -6.66 4.94 37.03
CA TYR A 79 -6.41 5.19 35.64
C TYR A 79 -4.92 5.10 35.28
N ILE A 80 -4.67 4.64 34.07
CA ILE A 80 -3.33 4.57 33.46
C ILE A 80 -3.37 5.31 32.12
N VAL A 81 -2.57 6.36 31.99
CA VAL A 81 -2.26 7.02 30.73
C VAL A 81 -1.02 6.36 30.14
N CYS A 82 -1.19 5.63 29.03
CA CYS A 82 -0.07 4.95 28.36
C CYS A 82 0.34 5.72 27.10
N THR A 83 1.58 6.20 27.02
CA THR A 83 2.10 7.00 25.92
C THR A 83 2.92 6.20 24.90
N ASP A 84 2.92 4.88 25.04
CA ASP A 84 3.59 3.96 24.11
C ASP A 84 2.61 2.92 23.57
N ALA A 85 2.54 2.82 22.25
CA ALA A 85 1.57 1.96 21.57
C ALA A 85 1.78 0.46 21.86
N GLU A 86 3.02 -0.01 21.95
CA GLU A 86 3.31 -1.43 22.18
C GLU A 86 3.01 -1.83 23.62
N TYR A 87 3.34 -0.99 24.60
CA TYR A 87 2.97 -1.23 26.00
C TYR A 87 1.44 -1.16 26.20
N PHE A 88 0.76 -0.23 25.53
CA PHE A 88 -0.70 -0.18 25.55
C PHE A 88 -1.32 -1.50 25.07
N LYS A 89 -0.85 -2.03 23.94
CA LYS A 89 -1.32 -3.33 23.40
C LYS A 89 -1.05 -4.50 24.36
N ILE A 90 0.06 -4.47 25.07
CA ILE A 90 0.35 -5.50 26.10
C ILE A 90 -0.63 -5.40 27.27
N LEU A 91 -0.91 -4.19 27.77
CA LEU A 91 -1.77 -3.95 28.90
C LEU A 91 -3.26 -4.24 28.62
N THR A 92 -3.72 -4.05 27.37
CA THR A 92 -5.14 -4.12 27.00
C THR A 92 -5.48 -5.26 26.05
N LYS A 93 -4.49 -5.93 25.46
CA LYS A 93 -4.63 -6.88 24.33
C LYS A 93 -5.27 -6.28 23.06
N SER A 94 -5.33 -4.96 22.95
CA SER A 94 -5.79 -4.29 21.74
C SER A 94 -4.85 -4.55 20.57
N SER A 95 -5.40 -4.71 19.36
CA SER A 95 -4.60 -4.95 18.14
C SER A 95 -3.86 -3.70 17.66
N LYS A 96 -4.48 -2.51 17.76
CA LYS A 96 -3.95 -1.21 17.32
C LYS A 96 -4.21 -0.16 18.39
N ALA A 97 -3.17 0.45 18.94
CA ALA A 97 -3.31 1.50 19.97
C ALA A 97 -3.95 2.79 19.40
N GLU A 98 -3.56 3.18 18.18
CA GLU A 98 -4.09 4.37 17.49
C GLU A 98 -5.61 4.33 17.29
N ALA A 99 -6.16 3.15 17.06
CA ALA A 99 -7.60 2.97 16.93
C ALA A 99 -8.35 3.12 18.28
N GLN A 100 -7.63 3.09 19.40
CA GLN A 100 -8.18 3.24 20.74
C GLN A 100 -8.08 4.68 21.30
N LEU A 101 -7.78 5.66 20.46
CA LEU A 101 -7.83 7.07 20.86
C LEU A 101 -9.26 7.45 21.27
N GLY A 102 -9.40 8.07 22.43
CA GLY A 102 -10.71 8.43 22.98
C GLY A 102 -11.46 7.29 23.68
N TYR A 103 -10.90 6.07 23.72
CA TYR A 103 -11.47 4.95 24.44
C TYR A 103 -10.84 4.78 25.83
N VAL A 104 -11.64 4.41 26.82
CA VAL A 104 -11.21 4.02 28.16
C VAL A 104 -11.34 2.50 28.27
N VAL A 105 -10.21 1.80 28.17
CA VAL A 105 -10.14 0.33 28.03
C VAL A 105 -9.73 -0.33 29.33
N ASP A 106 -10.26 -1.54 29.59
CA ASP A 106 -9.84 -2.33 30.75
C ASP A 106 -8.41 -2.88 30.63
N CYS A 107 -7.64 -2.80 31.71
CA CYS A 107 -6.37 -3.48 31.80
C CYS A 107 -6.59 -4.98 32.01
N VAL A 108 -5.92 -5.84 31.24
CA VAL A 108 -6.07 -7.32 31.37
C VAL A 108 -5.36 -7.89 32.60
N PHE A 109 -4.56 -7.10 33.29
CA PHE A 109 -3.75 -7.54 34.44
C PHE A 109 -4.25 -7.03 35.79
N GLY A 110 -5.25 -6.16 35.81
CA GLY A 110 -5.77 -5.60 37.06
C GLY A 110 -6.99 -4.70 36.85
N PRO A 111 -7.57 -4.14 37.90
CA PRO A 111 -8.83 -3.39 37.84
C PRO A 111 -8.66 -1.96 37.31
N TRP A 112 -7.59 -1.68 36.60
CA TRP A 112 -7.25 -0.34 36.12
C TRP A 112 -7.88 -0.06 34.77
N LYS A 113 -8.28 1.19 34.55
CA LYS A 113 -8.69 1.68 33.24
C LYS A 113 -7.50 2.31 32.53
N VAL A 114 -7.28 1.98 31.28
CA VAL A 114 -6.13 2.43 30.47
C VAL A 114 -6.61 3.29 29.31
N VAL A 115 -6.00 4.43 29.09
CA VAL A 115 -6.17 5.25 27.89
C VAL A 115 -4.86 5.35 27.11
N TYR A 116 -4.94 5.24 25.78
CA TYR A 116 -3.80 5.50 24.91
C TYR A 116 -3.73 7.01 24.58
N VAL A 117 -2.56 7.59 24.75
CA VAL A 117 -2.31 9.00 24.47
C VAL A 117 -1.01 9.14 23.68
N PRO A 118 -0.95 9.97 22.62
CA PRO A 118 0.33 10.24 21.95
C PRO A 118 1.39 10.77 22.92
N ASN A 119 2.66 10.39 22.68
CA ASN A 119 3.76 10.85 23.51
C ASN A 119 3.91 12.39 23.39
N TYR A 120 4.06 13.10 24.50
CA TYR A 120 4.20 14.56 24.55
C TYR A 120 5.33 15.09 23.68
N ARG A 121 6.40 14.33 23.48
CA ARG A 121 7.52 14.71 22.62
C ARG A 121 7.12 14.82 21.14
N SER A 122 6.09 14.13 20.72
CA SER A 122 5.60 14.21 19.34
C SER A 122 4.90 15.54 19.03
N ILE A 123 4.53 16.32 20.05
CA ILE A 123 3.99 17.69 19.90
C ILE A 123 4.94 18.57 19.09
N PHE A 124 6.25 18.32 19.19
CA PHE A 124 7.25 19.11 18.45
C PHE A 124 7.12 18.97 16.92
N TYR A 125 6.67 17.83 16.44
CA TYR A 125 6.61 17.55 14.98
C TYR A 125 5.31 18.00 14.33
N ASP A 126 4.19 17.91 15.01
CA ASP A 126 2.86 18.31 14.53
C ASP A 126 1.98 18.79 15.71
N PRO A 127 2.21 20.01 16.21
CA PRO A 127 1.56 20.49 17.43
C PRO A 127 0.02 20.46 17.39
N PRO A 128 -0.67 20.93 16.33
CA PRO A 128 -2.12 20.93 16.32
C PRO A 128 -2.72 19.53 16.37
N LYS A 129 -2.23 18.63 15.52
CA LYS A 129 -2.71 17.26 15.42
C LYS A 129 -2.46 16.45 16.68
N VAL A 130 -1.25 16.53 17.22
CA VAL A 130 -0.89 15.76 18.43
C VAL A 130 -1.66 16.27 19.65
N LYS A 131 -1.83 17.59 19.80
CA LYS A 131 -2.64 18.16 20.89
C LYS A 131 -4.11 17.75 20.78
N ALA A 132 -4.71 17.76 19.60
CA ALA A 132 -6.09 17.30 19.41
C ALA A 132 -6.25 15.81 19.82
N ARG A 133 -5.31 14.94 19.46
CA ARG A 133 -5.34 13.51 19.83
C ARG A 133 -5.09 13.28 21.33
N ILE A 134 -4.26 14.11 21.96
CA ILE A 134 -4.10 14.10 23.41
C ILE A 134 -5.42 14.51 24.06
N ALA A 135 -6.04 15.59 23.59
CA ALA A 135 -7.32 16.07 24.12
C ALA A 135 -8.39 14.99 24.02
N GLN A 136 -8.56 14.36 22.85
CA GLN A 136 -9.54 13.29 22.62
C GLN A 136 -9.48 12.20 23.69
N SER A 137 -8.28 11.71 24.05
CA SER A 137 -8.14 10.64 25.03
C SER A 137 -8.17 11.13 26.48
N MET A 138 -7.64 12.30 26.75
CA MET A 138 -7.65 12.85 28.13
C MET A 138 -9.04 13.35 28.55
N GLU A 139 -9.81 13.92 27.61
CA GLU A 139 -11.22 14.27 27.84
C GLU A 139 -12.05 13.02 28.11
N ALA A 140 -11.88 11.95 27.31
CA ALA A 140 -12.52 10.66 27.55
C ALA A 140 -12.23 10.10 28.94
N LEU A 141 -10.97 10.19 29.42
CA LEU A 141 -10.60 9.78 30.76
C LEU A 141 -11.31 10.63 31.82
N CYS A 142 -11.34 11.95 31.63
CA CYS A 142 -12.02 12.88 32.56
C CYS A 142 -13.53 12.64 32.60
N ASP A 143 -14.17 12.39 31.45
CA ASP A 143 -15.60 12.09 31.38
C ASP A 143 -15.91 10.74 32.02
N HIS A 144 -15.06 9.74 31.85
CA HIS A 144 -15.20 8.47 32.55
C HIS A 144 -15.10 8.65 34.08
N ALA A 145 -14.16 9.48 34.53
CA ALA A 145 -14.02 9.78 35.97
C ALA A 145 -15.23 10.51 36.56
N ARG A 146 -15.94 11.30 35.73
CA ARG A 146 -17.18 12.02 36.10
C ARG A 146 -18.44 11.17 35.94
N GLY A 147 -18.36 10.00 35.32
CA GLY A 147 -19.51 9.14 35.02
C GLY A 147 -20.32 9.56 33.79
N ASN A 148 -19.77 10.42 32.94
CA ASN A 148 -20.42 10.93 31.72
C ASN A 148 -19.83 10.34 30.42
N TYR A 149 -18.97 9.35 30.54
CA TYR A 149 -18.27 8.74 29.40
C TYR A 149 -19.20 7.90 28.56
N ALA A 150 -19.10 8.09 27.25
CA ALA A 150 -19.63 7.17 26.24
C ALA A 150 -18.52 6.83 25.26
N ASP A 151 -18.49 5.59 24.74
CA ASP A 151 -17.54 5.19 23.74
C ASP A 151 -17.66 6.07 22.48
N PRO A 152 -16.54 6.50 21.86
CA PRO A 152 -16.59 7.25 20.61
C PRO A 152 -17.45 6.52 19.57
N GLY A 153 -18.32 7.27 18.90
CA GLY A 153 -19.17 6.73 17.85
C GLY A 153 -20.49 6.09 18.31
N THR A 154 -20.82 6.15 19.61
CA THR A 154 -22.06 5.55 20.15
C THR A 154 -23.32 6.20 19.57
N ASP A 155 -23.32 7.53 19.37
CA ASP A 155 -24.47 8.34 18.94
C ASP A 155 -24.25 9.03 17.58
N ILE A 156 -23.58 8.33 16.63
CA ILE A 156 -23.31 8.92 15.30
C ILE A 156 -24.61 9.17 14.56
N LEU A 157 -25.47 8.16 14.48
CA LEU A 157 -26.71 8.21 13.71
C LEU A 157 -27.84 8.78 14.56
N LYS A 158 -28.32 9.97 14.21
CA LYS A 158 -29.49 10.63 14.80
C LYS A 158 -30.76 10.34 14.02
N TYR A 159 -30.60 10.14 12.71
CA TYR A 159 -31.64 9.63 11.83
C TYR A 159 -31.05 8.57 10.92
N GLU A 160 -31.66 7.39 10.97
CA GLU A 160 -31.32 6.25 10.10
C GLU A 160 -32.61 5.64 9.54
N PHE A 161 -32.63 5.45 8.22
CA PHE A 161 -33.74 4.79 7.55
C PHE A 161 -33.22 3.75 6.57
N TYR A 162 -33.83 2.58 6.61
CA TYR A 162 -33.41 1.42 5.81
C TYR A 162 -34.59 0.96 4.96
N PRO A 163 -34.84 1.61 3.77
CA PRO A 163 -35.94 1.26 2.91
C PRO A 163 -35.84 -0.17 2.41
N ARG A 164 -36.98 -0.86 2.40
CA ARG A 164 -37.10 -2.29 2.02
C ARG A 164 -38.02 -2.44 0.81
N GLY A 165 -37.55 -3.26 -0.13
CA GLY A 165 -38.29 -3.48 -1.37
C GLY A 165 -38.25 -2.29 -2.32
N VAL A 166 -38.82 -2.49 -3.52
CA VAL A 166 -38.71 -1.52 -4.64
C VAL A 166 -39.44 -0.22 -4.35
N GLU A 167 -40.64 -0.29 -3.77
CA GLU A 167 -41.49 0.88 -3.54
C GLU A 167 -40.89 1.86 -2.50
N GLU A 168 -40.40 1.34 -1.36
CA GLU A 168 -39.78 2.19 -0.34
C GLU A 168 -38.46 2.78 -0.83
N VAL A 169 -37.69 2.02 -1.61
CA VAL A 169 -36.43 2.52 -2.21
C VAL A 169 -36.72 3.63 -3.23
N GLU A 170 -37.75 3.45 -4.12
CA GLU A 170 -38.13 4.50 -5.06
C GLU A 170 -38.55 5.77 -4.33
N HIS A 171 -39.40 5.64 -3.32
CA HIS A 171 -39.85 6.79 -2.52
C HIS A 171 -38.69 7.49 -1.84
N ALA A 172 -37.77 6.76 -1.21
CA ALA A 172 -36.60 7.33 -0.55
C ALA A 172 -35.67 8.05 -1.53
N LEU A 173 -35.42 7.49 -2.73
CA LEU A 173 -34.60 8.12 -3.75
C LEU A 173 -35.25 9.39 -4.31
N ASP A 174 -36.56 9.38 -4.53
CA ASP A 174 -37.31 10.58 -4.97
C ASP A 174 -37.27 11.67 -3.90
N GLN A 175 -37.37 11.34 -2.60
CA GLN A 175 -37.18 12.28 -1.50
C GLN A 175 -35.78 12.91 -1.50
N LEU A 176 -34.71 12.13 -1.72
CA LEU A 176 -33.35 12.66 -1.82
C LEU A 176 -33.21 13.65 -2.99
N LEU A 177 -33.86 13.39 -4.14
CA LEU A 177 -33.88 14.34 -5.26
C LEU A 177 -34.63 15.63 -4.91
N GLU A 178 -35.76 15.52 -4.21
CA GLU A 178 -36.57 16.67 -3.77
C GLU A 178 -35.87 17.54 -2.72
N MET A 179 -35.09 16.92 -1.81
CA MET A 179 -34.27 17.64 -0.83
C MET A 179 -33.29 18.62 -1.50
N GLY A 180 -32.78 18.29 -2.67
CA GLY A 180 -31.92 19.17 -3.45
C GLY A 180 -30.64 19.61 -2.74
N VAL A 181 -30.06 18.75 -1.91
CA VAL A 181 -28.83 18.95 -1.14
C VAL A 181 -27.70 18.07 -1.66
N ASP A 182 -26.46 18.41 -1.32
CA ASP A 182 -25.32 17.51 -1.55
C ASP A 182 -25.45 16.26 -0.67
N LEU A 183 -24.96 15.13 -1.15
CA LEU A 183 -25.03 13.86 -0.47
C LEU A 183 -23.62 13.25 -0.35
N ALA A 184 -23.31 12.58 0.73
CA ALA A 184 -22.21 11.62 0.78
C ALA A 184 -22.74 10.23 0.48
N SER A 185 -21.96 9.43 -0.23
CA SER A 185 -22.35 8.07 -0.62
C SER A 185 -21.21 7.09 -0.44
N ASP A 186 -21.56 5.85 -0.20
CA ASP A 186 -20.66 4.71 -0.06
C ASP A 186 -21.36 3.44 -0.55
N ILE A 187 -20.62 2.48 -1.11
CA ILE A 187 -21.15 1.16 -1.51
C ILE A 187 -20.40 0.04 -0.86
N GLU A 188 -21.12 -1.05 -0.55
CA GLU A 188 -20.54 -2.33 -0.20
C GLU A 188 -20.70 -3.33 -1.34
N ALA A 189 -19.64 -4.01 -1.72
CA ALA A 189 -19.61 -4.91 -2.87
C ALA A 189 -19.11 -6.31 -2.51
N PHE A 190 -19.50 -7.33 -3.28
CA PHE A 190 -19.09 -8.72 -3.05
C PHE A 190 -17.64 -9.00 -3.51
N SER A 191 -17.05 -8.16 -4.32
CA SER A 191 -15.72 -8.34 -4.89
C SER A 191 -15.08 -7.00 -5.23
N LEU A 192 -13.76 -6.96 -5.24
CA LEU A 192 -12.99 -5.79 -5.66
C LEU A 192 -12.93 -5.60 -7.19
N LYS A 193 -13.42 -6.56 -7.97
CA LYS A 193 -13.41 -6.50 -9.44
C LYS A 193 -14.80 -6.13 -9.96
N HIS A 194 -14.90 -5.05 -10.72
CA HIS A 194 -16.16 -4.48 -11.23
C HIS A 194 -17.10 -5.51 -11.88
N HIS A 195 -16.56 -6.46 -12.65
CA HIS A 195 -17.36 -7.46 -13.37
C HIS A 195 -18.03 -8.50 -12.44
N SER A 196 -17.48 -8.70 -11.24
CA SER A 196 -18.00 -9.63 -10.24
C SER A 196 -18.43 -8.95 -8.93
N ALA A 197 -18.26 -7.62 -8.85
CA ALA A 197 -18.52 -6.88 -7.62
C ALA A 197 -19.99 -6.93 -7.19
N GLY A 198 -20.94 -6.76 -8.13
CA GLY A 198 -22.32 -6.44 -7.77
C GLY A 198 -22.40 -5.15 -6.95
N ILE A 199 -23.59 -4.80 -6.51
CA ILE A 199 -23.82 -3.71 -5.57
C ILE A 199 -24.49 -4.35 -4.36
N GLY A 200 -23.73 -4.66 -3.30
CA GLY A 200 -24.31 -5.31 -2.11
C GLY A 200 -25.31 -4.41 -1.43
N SER A 201 -24.87 -3.24 -0.99
CA SER A 201 -25.67 -2.15 -0.45
C SER A 201 -25.13 -0.81 -0.89
N ILE A 202 -25.95 0.22 -0.73
CA ILE A 202 -25.57 1.61 -0.95
C ILE A 202 -26.15 2.50 0.15
N ALA A 203 -25.39 3.51 0.57
CA ALA A 203 -25.81 4.50 1.56
C ALA A 203 -25.72 5.92 1.01
N PHE A 204 -26.62 6.78 1.50
CA PHE A 204 -26.62 8.22 1.24
C PHE A 204 -26.79 8.97 2.55
N ALA A 205 -25.90 9.92 2.83
CA ALA A 205 -25.97 10.81 3.98
C ALA A 205 -26.02 12.28 3.51
N TRP A 206 -26.91 13.07 4.09
CA TRP A 206 -27.04 14.51 3.80
C TRP A 206 -26.43 15.40 4.88
N ASN A 207 -25.90 14.79 5.90
CA ASN A 207 -25.01 15.38 6.91
C ASN A 207 -24.26 14.26 7.64
N GLN A 208 -23.46 14.61 8.63
CA GLN A 208 -22.64 13.62 9.36
C GLN A 208 -23.45 12.72 10.32
N HIS A 209 -24.77 12.90 10.47
CA HIS A 209 -25.58 12.20 11.45
C HIS A 209 -26.85 11.57 10.86
N GLU A 210 -27.17 11.84 9.62
CA GLU A 210 -28.46 11.49 9.04
C GLU A 210 -28.32 10.95 7.63
N GLY A 211 -29.04 9.88 7.36
CA GLY A 211 -29.01 9.27 6.05
C GLY A 211 -29.88 8.02 5.92
N ILE A 212 -29.73 7.39 4.77
CA ILE A 212 -30.39 6.12 4.44
C ILE A 212 -29.37 5.12 3.91
N ALA A 213 -29.66 3.83 4.06
CA ALA A 213 -28.93 2.75 3.39
C ALA A 213 -29.89 1.63 3.03
N PHE A 214 -29.67 0.98 1.88
CA PHE A 214 -30.50 -0.14 1.45
C PHE A 214 -29.70 -1.18 0.68
N LEU A 215 -30.25 -2.41 0.70
CA LEU A 215 -29.69 -3.53 -0.05
C LEU A 215 -30.03 -3.40 -1.53
N VAL A 216 -29.08 -3.75 -2.38
CA VAL A 216 -29.28 -3.81 -3.84
C VAL A 216 -29.25 -5.27 -4.28
N ASP A 217 -28.06 -5.87 -4.40
CA ASP A 217 -27.89 -7.26 -4.80
C ASP A 217 -27.66 -8.22 -3.63
N TYR A 218 -27.64 -7.72 -2.41
CA TYR A 218 -27.53 -8.58 -1.22
C TYR A 218 -28.91 -9.12 -0.85
N GLU A 219 -29.11 -10.41 -1.04
CA GLU A 219 -30.32 -11.11 -0.60
C GLU A 219 -30.04 -11.82 0.74
N PRO A 220 -30.72 -11.41 1.84
CA PRO A 220 -30.57 -12.08 3.13
C PRO A 220 -31.03 -13.54 3.08
N ILE A 221 -30.33 -14.43 3.77
CA ILE A 221 -30.73 -15.83 3.94
C ILE A 221 -31.60 -15.90 5.19
N GLU A 222 -32.88 -16.24 4.99
CA GLU A 222 -33.86 -16.29 6.06
C GLU A 222 -33.49 -17.37 7.10
N GLY A 223 -33.50 -16.99 8.38
CA GLY A 223 -33.20 -17.89 9.49
C GLY A 223 -31.73 -18.24 9.68
N ALA A 224 -30.81 -17.62 8.94
CA ALA A 224 -29.36 -17.83 9.11
C ALA A 224 -28.89 -17.33 10.50
N THR A 225 -28.29 -18.24 11.29
CA THR A 225 -27.69 -17.92 12.59
C THR A 225 -26.16 -17.85 12.55
N GLU A 226 -25.54 -18.30 11.44
CA GLU A 226 -24.11 -18.26 11.17
C GLU A 226 -23.86 -17.96 9.69
N ALA A 227 -22.66 -17.50 9.37
CA ALA A 227 -22.29 -17.15 8.00
C ALA A 227 -22.37 -18.37 7.03
N PRO A 228 -22.82 -18.16 5.78
CA PRO A 228 -23.17 -16.87 5.18
C PRO A 228 -24.58 -16.41 5.59
N PHE A 229 -24.71 -15.10 5.85
CA PHE A 229 -25.99 -14.46 6.19
C PHE A 229 -26.75 -13.93 4.97
N GLY A 230 -26.11 -13.86 3.83
CA GLY A 230 -26.68 -13.40 2.58
C GLY A 230 -25.96 -13.98 1.37
N ARG A 231 -26.53 -13.72 0.20
CA ARG A 231 -25.96 -14.13 -1.10
C ARG A 231 -26.12 -13.02 -2.13
N GLN A 232 -25.29 -13.07 -3.16
CA GLN A 232 -25.41 -12.14 -4.29
C GLN A 232 -26.55 -12.58 -5.22
N VAL A 233 -27.56 -11.74 -5.36
CA VAL A 233 -28.68 -11.92 -6.31
C VAL A 233 -28.92 -10.59 -7.01
N ARG A 234 -28.73 -10.58 -8.31
CA ARG A 234 -28.88 -9.36 -9.11
C ARG A 234 -30.32 -8.83 -9.07
N ASN A 235 -30.52 -7.62 -8.56
CA ASN A 235 -31.81 -6.98 -8.36
C ASN A 235 -32.04 -5.88 -9.41
N GLU A 236 -32.53 -6.27 -10.59
CA GLU A 236 -32.73 -5.33 -11.71
C GLU A 236 -33.68 -4.17 -11.39
N PRO A 237 -34.82 -4.36 -10.67
CA PRO A 237 -35.70 -3.24 -10.33
C PRO A 237 -34.98 -2.15 -9.50
N VAL A 238 -34.25 -2.51 -8.46
CA VAL A 238 -33.52 -1.56 -7.61
C VAL A 238 -32.36 -0.94 -8.37
N ARG A 239 -31.65 -1.69 -9.20
CA ARG A 239 -30.61 -1.15 -10.09
C ARG A 239 -31.14 -0.11 -11.07
N ALA A 240 -32.33 -0.35 -11.66
CA ALA A 240 -32.98 0.62 -12.54
C ALA A 240 -33.35 1.92 -11.80
N LEU A 241 -33.80 1.82 -10.54
CA LEU A 241 -34.05 3.00 -9.71
C LEU A 241 -32.78 3.78 -9.41
N LEU A 242 -31.69 3.09 -9.09
CA LEU A 242 -30.38 3.75 -8.88
C LEU A 242 -29.88 4.43 -10.16
N LYS A 243 -29.96 3.76 -11.32
CA LYS A 243 -29.60 4.37 -12.61
C LYS A 243 -30.43 5.64 -12.86
N LYS A 244 -31.75 5.59 -12.66
CA LYS A 244 -32.69 6.72 -12.77
C LYS A 244 -32.30 7.85 -11.81
N PHE A 245 -31.96 7.52 -10.54
CA PHE A 245 -31.55 8.48 -9.50
C PHE A 245 -30.28 9.21 -9.92
N PHE A 246 -29.20 8.51 -10.24
CA PHE A 246 -27.94 9.13 -10.63
C PHE A 246 -28.04 9.95 -11.92
N THR A 247 -28.89 9.53 -12.85
CA THR A 247 -29.16 10.31 -14.08
C THR A 247 -29.86 11.65 -13.77
N LYS A 248 -30.77 11.67 -12.77
CA LYS A 248 -31.54 12.86 -12.40
C LYS A 248 -30.84 13.75 -11.35
N LEU A 249 -29.88 13.22 -10.62
CA LEU A 249 -29.22 13.94 -9.56
C LEU A 249 -28.42 15.11 -10.13
N THR A 250 -28.67 16.32 -9.59
CA THR A 250 -28.00 17.56 -10.00
C THR A 250 -27.06 18.12 -8.95
N LYS A 251 -27.08 17.54 -7.75
CA LYS A 251 -26.25 17.93 -6.61
C LYS A 251 -24.99 17.11 -6.52
N ARG A 252 -24.05 17.56 -5.71
CA ARG A 252 -22.77 16.86 -5.55
C ARG A 252 -22.91 15.59 -4.74
N LEU A 253 -22.13 14.60 -5.13
CA LEU A 253 -21.88 13.39 -4.37
C LEU A 253 -20.46 13.43 -3.78
N LEU A 254 -20.37 13.25 -2.49
CA LEU A 254 -19.11 13.12 -1.77
C LEU A 254 -18.77 11.64 -1.64
N TRP A 255 -17.58 11.24 -2.05
CA TRP A 255 -17.09 9.88 -2.00
C TRP A 255 -15.79 9.81 -1.20
N HIS A 256 -15.42 8.64 -0.75
CA HIS A 256 -14.07 8.39 -0.24
C HIS A 256 -13.37 7.36 -1.10
N ASN A 257 -12.41 7.77 -1.93
CA ASN A 257 -11.76 6.93 -2.94
C ASN A 257 -12.69 6.59 -4.12
N ILE A 258 -13.29 7.62 -4.70
CA ILE A 258 -14.31 7.56 -5.77
C ILE A 258 -13.97 6.61 -6.91
N SER A 259 -12.68 6.43 -7.23
CA SER A 259 -12.25 5.55 -8.31
C SER A 259 -12.66 4.08 -8.11
N TYR A 260 -13.00 3.66 -6.88
CA TYR A 260 -13.53 2.33 -6.63
C TYR A 260 -15.06 2.29 -6.78
N ASP A 261 -15.77 3.10 -6.00
CA ASP A 261 -17.24 3.05 -5.97
C ASP A 261 -17.84 3.33 -7.34
N VAL A 262 -17.36 4.37 -8.00
CA VAL A 262 -17.92 4.80 -9.28
C VAL A 262 -17.58 3.84 -10.41
N TYR A 263 -16.40 3.22 -10.43
CA TYR A 263 -16.13 2.26 -11.49
C TYR A 263 -17.00 0.99 -11.36
N VAL A 264 -17.33 0.57 -10.12
CA VAL A 264 -18.29 -0.50 -9.89
C VAL A 264 -19.68 -0.08 -10.36
N LEU A 265 -20.15 1.10 -9.94
CA LEU A 265 -21.47 1.61 -10.31
C LEU A 265 -21.63 1.80 -11.83
N ILE A 266 -20.64 2.34 -12.53
CA ILE A 266 -20.68 2.50 -13.98
C ILE A 266 -20.84 1.14 -14.66
N TYR A 267 -20.01 0.17 -14.29
CA TYR A 267 -20.12 -1.17 -14.87
C TYR A 267 -21.45 -1.82 -14.57
N GLN A 268 -21.90 -1.77 -13.33
CA GLN A 268 -23.09 -2.50 -12.90
C GLN A 268 -24.42 -1.87 -13.37
N LEU A 269 -24.45 -0.55 -13.64
CA LEU A 269 -25.68 0.17 -13.98
C LEU A 269 -25.77 0.59 -15.45
N TRP A 270 -24.66 0.79 -16.13
CA TRP A 270 -24.64 1.30 -17.52
C TRP A 270 -24.04 0.33 -18.53
N MET A 271 -23.02 -0.43 -18.16
CA MET A 271 -22.37 -1.33 -19.11
C MET A 271 -23.09 -2.69 -19.16
N ASN A 272 -23.27 -3.20 -20.38
CA ASN A 272 -23.89 -4.51 -20.62
C ASN A 272 -22.86 -5.64 -20.66
N SER A 273 -21.60 -5.28 -20.89
CA SER A 273 -20.48 -6.24 -20.98
C SER A 273 -19.15 -5.51 -20.79
N LEU A 274 -18.05 -6.27 -20.68
CA LEU A 274 -16.72 -5.73 -20.91
C LEU A 274 -16.68 -5.13 -22.32
N ILE A 275 -15.91 -4.08 -22.54
CA ILE A 275 -15.81 -3.36 -23.83
C ILE A 275 -17.09 -2.65 -24.33
N ASP A 276 -18.13 -2.53 -23.51
CA ASP A 276 -19.27 -1.68 -23.79
C ASP A 276 -18.89 -0.19 -23.66
N THR A 277 -18.33 0.36 -24.72
CA THR A 277 -17.84 1.75 -24.73
C THR A 277 -18.99 2.76 -24.62
N GLU A 278 -20.17 2.47 -25.16
CA GLU A 278 -21.33 3.37 -25.09
C GLU A 278 -21.83 3.46 -23.65
N GLY A 279 -22.02 2.31 -22.99
CA GLY A 279 -22.43 2.24 -21.59
C GLY A 279 -21.41 2.87 -20.66
N LEU A 280 -20.10 2.65 -20.91
CA LEU A 280 -19.02 3.27 -20.17
C LEU A 280 -19.08 4.81 -20.26
N LEU A 281 -19.18 5.37 -21.46
CA LEU A 281 -19.20 6.83 -21.66
C LEU A 281 -20.49 7.46 -21.10
N GLU A 282 -21.65 6.80 -21.26
CA GLU A 282 -22.90 7.22 -20.62
C GLU A 282 -22.75 7.27 -19.09
N GLY A 283 -22.24 6.20 -18.50
CA GLY A 283 -22.01 6.12 -17.05
C GLY A 283 -21.04 7.18 -16.54
N MET A 284 -19.92 7.40 -17.25
CA MET A 284 -18.97 8.46 -16.91
C MET A 284 -19.61 9.84 -16.96
N THR A 285 -20.45 10.12 -17.95
CA THR A 285 -21.14 11.42 -18.10
C THR A 285 -22.04 11.70 -16.91
N HIS A 286 -22.74 10.69 -16.37
CA HIS A 286 -23.64 10.85 -15.23
C HIS A 286 -22.92 10.84 -13.88
N MET A 287 -21.88 10.03 -13.72
CA MET A 287 -21.21 9.80 -12.42
C MET A 287 -20.00 10.69 -12.20
N LEU A 288 -19.31 11.12 -13.26
CA LEU A 288 -18.02 11.80 -13.18
C LEU A 288 -18.02 13.20 -13.84
N GLU A 289 -19.17 13.84 -13.97
CA GLU A 289 -19.22 15.26 -14.33
C GLU A 289 -18.49 16.07 -13.23
N PRO A 290 -17.40 16.82 -13.54
CA PRO A 290 -16.47 17.34 -12.54
C PRO A 290 -17.09 18.25 -11.47
N SER A 291 -18.20 18.96 -11.79
CA SER A 291 -18.89 19.82 -10.83
C SER A 291 -19.79 19.06 -9.85
N ARG A 292 -20.04 17.77 -10.08
CA ARG A 292 -21.03 16.98 -9.35
C ARG A 292 -20.45 15.99 -8.35
N TRP A 293 -19.14 15.94 -8.16
CA TRP A 293 -18.55 15.02 -7.19
C TRP A 293 -17.33 15.60 -6.49
N GLU A 294 -17.02 15.03 -5.33
CA GLU A 294 -15.81 15.29 -4.57
C GLU A 294 -15.24 13.98 -4.03
N ASP A 295 -13.90 13.89 -3.91
CA ASP A 295 -13.21 12.73 -3.32
C ASP A 295 -12.47 13.14 -2.05
N THR A 296 -12.97 12.69 -0.90
CA THR A 296 -12.43 13.06 0.41
C THR A 296 -11.05 12.46 0.68
N LYS A 297 -10.67 11.35 0.03
CA LYS A 297 -9.31 10.81 0.12
C LYS A 297 -8.30 11.73 -0.58
N LEU A 298 -8.63 12.23 -1.77
CA LEU A 298 -7.76 13.16 -2.50
C LEU A 298 -7.71 14.54 -1.82
N ILE A 299 -8.83 15.01 -1.30
CA ILE A 299 -8.89 16.24 -0.48
C ILE A 299 -7.99 16.08 0.75
N THR A 300 -8.07 14.95 1.46
CA THR A 300 -7.20 14.64 2.60
C THR A 300 -5.73 14.61 2.21
N TYR A 301 -5.41 13.97 1.06
CA TYR A 301 -4.04 13.91 0.55
C TYR A 301 -3.45 15.31 0.33
N LEU A 302 -4.21 16.22 -0.25
CA LEU A 302 -3.79 17.60 -0.51
C LEU A 302 -3.81 18.50 0.73
N ALA A 303 -4.69 18.23 1.69
CA ALA A 303 -4.81 18.99 2.93
C ALA A 303 -3.79 18.58 4.00
N THR A 304 -3.13 17.43 3.83
CA THR A 304 -2.21 16.89 4.84
C THR A 304 -0.80 16.69 4.27
N ASN A 305 0.20 16.64 5.14
CA ASN A 305 1.58 16.47 4.69
C ASN A 305 1.88 15.01 4.30
N SER A 306 1.93 14.72 3.02
CA SER A 306 2.21 13.38 2.48
C SER A 306 3.60 12.83 2.88
N CYS A 307 4.58 13.70 3.13
CA CYS A 307 5.92 13.30 3.58
C CYS A 307 5.93 12.76 5.03
N ALA A 308 4.90 13.02 5.82
CA ALA A 308 4.77 12.56 7.19
C ALA A 308 4.15 11.15 7.34
N GLY A 309 3.96 10.41 6.23
CA GLY A 309 3.34 9.09 6.24
C GLY A 309 1.84 9.15 6.55
N ASN A 310 1.10 9.94 5.79
CA ASN A 310 -0.33 10.13 5.98
C ASN A 310 -1.11 8.83 5.84
N LYS A 311 -2.04 8.64 6.76
CA LYS A 311 -3.06 7.61 6.67
C LYS A 311 -4.27 8.21 5.98
N LEU A 312 -4.60 7.70 4.79
CA LEU A 312 -5.67 8.22 3.96
C LEU A 312 -6.96 7.39 4.01
N SER A 313 -7.01 6.32 4.80
CA SER A 313 -8.22 5.51 4.92
C SER A 313 -9.33 6.29 5.61
N LEU A 314 -10.58 6.07 5.20
CA LEU A 314 -11.76 6.71 5.80
C LEU A 314 -11.79 6.51 7.32
N LYS A 315 -11.50 5.30 7.78
CA LYS A 315 -11.52 4.93 9.19
C LYS A 315 -10.46 5.65 10.02
N ASP A 316 -9.24 5.83 9.47
CA ASP A 316 -8.21 6.63 10.14
C ASP A 316 -8.57 8.12 10.21
N GLN A 317 -9.26 8.64 9.19
CA GLN A 317 -9.64 10.06 9.11
C GLN A 317 -10.88 10.40 9.93
N ALA A 318 -11.82 9.46 10.05
CA ALA A 318 -13.07 9.62 10.78
C ALA A 318 -13.01 9.09 12.23
N GLN A 319 -11.88 8.54 12.70
CA GLN A 319 -11.77 7.89 14.00
C GLN A 319 -12.24 8.80 15.17
N GLU A 320 -11.93 10.09 15.12
CA GLU A 320 -12.35 11.05 16.16
C GLU A 320 -13.88 11.29 16.18
N PHE A 321 -14.57 11.06 15.06
CA PHE A 321 -16.00 11.19 14.89
C PHE A 321 -16.72 9.84 15.11
N ALA A 322 -16.27 8.81 14.41
CA ALA A 322 -16.97 7.54 14.32
C ALA A 322 -16.39 6.47 15.27
N GLY A 323 -15.25 6.74 15.89
CA GLY A 323 -14.59 5.75 16.75
C GLY A 323 -14.20 4.48 16.00
N ASN A 324 -14.24 3.38 16.72
CA ASN A 324 -13.89 2.03 16.24
C ASN A 324 -15.10 1.25 15.73
N TYR A 325 -15.95 1.86 14.92
CA TYR A 325 -17.12 1.19 14.36
C TYR A 325 -16.77 0.11 13.34
N ALA A 326 -15.60 0.21 12.75
CA ALA A 326 -15.10 -0.80 11.85
C ALA A 326 -14.65 -2.03 12.63
N GLU A 327 -15.50 -3.03 12.69
CA GLU A 327 -15.03 -4.39 12.90
C GLU A 327 -13.97 -4.73 11.85
N SER A 328 -13.12 -5.75 12.11
CA SER A 328 -12.06 -6.20 11.21
C SER A 328 -12.44 -6.07 9.74
N GLU A 329 -11.50 -5.65 8.90
CA GLU A 329 -11.66 -5.47 7.45
C GLU A 329 -12.66 -6.47 6.87
N ILE A 330 -13.72 -5.96 6.24
CA ILE A 330 -14.79 -6.77 5.68
C ILE A 330 -14.29 -7.35 4.36
N ASP A 331 -13.71 -8.54 4.41
CA ASP A 331 -13.26 -9.24 3.20
C ASP A 331 -14.42 -9.84 2.38
N ASP A 332 -15.56 -10.10 3.04
CA ASP A 332 -16.70 -10.80 2.45
C ASP A 332 -18.00 -10.36 3.15
N ILE A 333 -18.78 -9.53 2.47
CA ILE A 333 -20.02 -8.97 3.02
C ILE A 333 -21.07 -10.04 3.33
N THR A 334 -21.01 -11.23 2.71
CA THR A 334 -21.97 -12.32 3.00
C THR A 334 -21.82 -12.88 4.42
N LYS A 335 -20.71 -12.59 5.08
CA LYS A 335 -20.46 -12.97 6.48
C LYS A 335 -21.04 -11.99 7.50
N ILE A 336 -21.72 -10.94 7.05
CA ILE A 336 -22.28 -9.90 7.89
C ILE A 336 -23.81 -9.89 7.76
N PRO A 337 -24.57 -9.92 8.86
CA PRO A 337 -26.02 -9.76 8.81
C PRO A 337 -26.43 -8.43 8.14
N ALA A 338 -27.53 -8.43 7.41
CA ALA A 338 -27.99 -7.32 6.59
C ALA A 338 -28.16 -6.01 7.38
N ASP A 339 -28.70 -6.07 8.58
CA ASP A 339 -28.89 -4.89 9.46
C ASP A 339 -27.54 -4.27 9.87
N ARG A 340 -26.56 -5.10 10.21
CA ARG A 340 -25.20 -4.63 10.52
C ARG A 340 -24.50 -4.07 9.30
N LEU A 341 -24.65 -4.72 8.13
CA LEU A 341 -24.07 -4.24 6.87
C LEU A 341 -24.63 -2.87 6.49
N LEU A 342 -25.94 -2.68 6.57
CA LEU A 342 -26.59 -1.41 6.25
C LEU A 342 -26.17 -0.29 7.22
N ARG A 343 -26.13 -0.58 8.52
CA ARG A 343 -25.69 0.40 9.51
C ARG A 343 -24.23 0.77 9.31
N TYR A 344 -23.37 -0.20 9.03
CA TYR A 344 -21.97 0.02 8.74
C TYR A 344 -21.78 0.92 7.50
N ASN A 345 -22.45 0.60 6.39
CA ASN A 345 -22.39 1.36 5.15
C ASN A 345 -22.90 2.82 5.35
N LEU A 346 -23.96 3.01 6.16
CA LEU A 346 -24.45 4.36 6.49
C LEU A 346 -23.45 5.17 7.32
N ILE A 347 -22.76 4.53 8.26
CA ILE A 347 -21.70 5.19 9.05
C ILE A 347 -20.53 5.59 8.14
N ASP A 348 -20.17 4.79 7.12
CA ASP A 348 -19.14 5.15 6.15
C ASP A 348 -19.57 6.38 5.30
N ALA A 349 -20.82 6.46 4.88
CA ALA A 349 -21.34 7.66 4.20
C ALA A 349 -21.34 8.91 5.12
N CYS A 350 -21.78 8.79 6.38
CA CYS A 350 -21.71 9.88 7.35
C CYS A 350 -20.26 10.31 7.65
N SER A 351 -19.35 9.33 7.74
CA SER A 351 -17.91 9.56 7.92
C SER A 351 -17.29 10.29 6.72
N THR A 352 -17.72 9.96 5.52
CA THR A 352 -17.30 10.65 4.29
C THR A 352 -17.72 12.12 4.31
N TRP A 353 -18.94 12.42 4.76
CA TRP A 353 -19.40 13.80 4.97
C TRP A 353 -18.52 14.54 6.00
N PHE A 354 -18.25 13.90 7.13
CA PHE A 354 -17.39 14.47 8.18
C PHE A 354 -15.99 14.78 7.65
N VAL A 355 -15.34 13.83 6.94
CA VAL A 355 -13.97 13.99 6.41
C VAL A 355 -13.90 15.10 5.36
N TYR A 356 -14.93 15.28 4.53
CA TYR A 356 -15.03 16.39 3.60
C TYR A 356 -14.92 17.74 4.34
N HIS A 357 -15.77 17.96 5.34
CA HIS A 357 -15.80 19.21 6.10
C HIS A 357 -14.54 19.43 6.96
N LYS A 358 -13.91 18.36 7.42
CA LYS A 358 -12.66 18.40 8.15
C LYS A 358 -11.50 18.95 7.32
N HIS A 359 -11.40 18.57 6.05
CA HIS A 359 -10.21 18.81 5.25
C HIS A 359 -10.38 19.85 4.14
N TRP A 360 -11.58 20.10 3.65
CA TRP A 360 -11.83 21.02 2.55
C TRP A 360 -11.22 22.41 2.79
N ASN A 361 -11.52 23.05 3.91
CA ASN A 361 -11.04 24.40 4.20
C ASN A 361 -9.50 24.45 4.34
N THR A 362 -8.88 23.39 4.81
CA THR A 362 -7.42 23.30 4.88
C THR A 362 -6.80 23.22 3.49
N MET A 363 -7.33 22.38 2.61
CA MET A 363 -6.88 22.27 1.22
C MET A 363 -6.97 23.62 0.47
N VAL A 364 -8.10 24.33 0.63
CA VAL A 364 -8.31 25.64 0.02
C VAL A 364 -7.33 26.68 0.58
N ARG A 365 -7.22 26.76 1.91
CA ARG A 365 -6.29 27.68 2.59
C ARG A 365 -4.85 27.46 2.15
N ASP A 366 -4.45 26.22 1.96
CA ASP A 366 -3.10 25.82 1.56
C ASP A 366 -2.89 25.90 0.04
N ASN A 367 -3.83 26.53 -0.69
CA ASN A 367 -3.80 26.79 -2.13
C ASN A 367 -3.65 25.52 -3.01
N GLN A 368 -4.26 24.41 -2.56
CA GLN A 368 -4.23 23.12 -3.28
C GLN A 368 -5.48 22.88 -4.13
N GLU A 369 -6.51 23.70 -4.01
CA GLU A 369 -7.77 23.56 -4.75
C GLU A 369 -7.57 23.57 -6.27
N GLY A 370 -6.65 24.40 -6.78
CA GLY A 370 -6.36 24.47 -8.21
C GLY A 370 -5.84 23.15 -8.79
N ILE A 371 -4.95 22.47 -8.06
CA ILE A 371 -4.43 21.14 -8.42
C ILE A 371 -5.56 20.09 -8.34
N TYR A 372 -6.36 20.16 -7.28
CA TYR A 372 -7.49 19.26 -7.11
C TYR A 372 -8.48 19.33 -8.26
N GLN A 373 -8.94 20.53 -8.61
CA GLN A 373 -9.97 20.74 -9.63
C GLN A 373 -9.49 20.49 -11.07
N LYS A 374 -8.25 20.87 -11.40
CA LYS A 374 -7.74 20.85 -12.78
C LYS A 374 -6.97 19.59 -13.13
N GLU A 375 -6.28 18.99 -12.15
CA GLU A 375 -5.39 17.86 -12.41
C GLU A 375 -5.94 16.56 -11.82
N PHE A 376 -6.34 16.57 -10.54
CA PHE A 376 -6.74 15.33 -9.86
C PHE A 376 -8.11 14.84 -10.33
N LYS A 377 -9.07 15.72 -10.51
CA LYS A 377 -10.40 15.33 -11.03
C LYS A 377 -10.32 14.79 -12.46
N GLU A 378 -9.54 15.44 -13.32
CA GLU A 378 -9.31 14.95 -14.69
C GLU A 378 -8.61 13.56 -14.66
N ALA A 379 -7.60 13.39 -13.81
CA ALA A 379 -6.92 12.10 -13.67
C ALA A 379 -7.85 10.97 -13.19
N ILE A 380 -8.87 11.26 -12.38
CA ILE A 380 -9.87 10.26 -11.97
C ILE A 380 -10.71 9.77 -13.15
N LEU A 381 -11.09 10.66 -14.09
CA LEU A 381 -11.78 10.22 -15.30
C LEU A 381 -10.93 9.21 -16.09
N ASP A 382 -9.66 9.55 -16.32
CA ASP A 382 -8.73 8.66 -17.03
C ASP A 382 -8.55 7.33 -16.29
N ILE A 383 -8.40 7.36 -14.95
CA ILE A 383 -8.23 6.16 -14.12
C ILE A 383 -9.45 5.24 -14.23
N VAL A 384 -10.66 5.77 -14.09
CA VAL A 384 -11.90 4.98 -14.17
C VAL A 384 -12.04 4.37 -15.55
N GLN A 385 -11.79 5.16 -16.61
CA GLN A 385 -11.83 4.67 -17.98
C GLN A 385 -10.80 3.56 -18.22
N MET A 386 -9.54 3.74 -17.80
CA MET A 386 -8.49 2.70 -17.92
C MET A 386 -8.88 1.41 -17.19
N GLN A 387 -9.41 1.53 -15.96
CA GLN A 387 -9.80 0.38 -15.15
C GLN A 387 -10.97 -0.40 -15.76
N LEU A 388 -11.94 0.28 -16.35
CA LEU A 388 -13.10 -0.32 -17.03
C LEU A 388 -12.78 -0.88 -18.42
N THR A 389 -11.85 -0.26 -19.13
CA THR A 389 -11.41 -0.73 -20.47
C THR A 389 -10.55 -2.00 -20.34
N GLY A 390 -9.61 -2.01 -19.38
CA GLY A 390 -8.67 -3.11 -19.19
C GLY A 390 -7.66 -3.26 -20.34
N MET A 391 -6.75 -4.22 -20.19
CA MET A 391 -5.72 -4.55 -21.17
C MET A 391 -6.03 -5.90 -21.82
N PRO A 392 -6.14 -5.98 -23.15
CA PRO A 392 -6.45 -7.24 -23.82
C PRO A 392 -5.33 -8.26 -23.73
N LEU A 393 -5.71 -9.50 -23.43
CA LEU A 393 -4.83 -10.67 -23.29
C LEU A 393 -5.17 -11.74 -24.33
N TYR A 394 -4.13 -12.41 -24.82
CA TYR A 394 -4.26 -13.61 -25.61
C TYR A 394 -3.99 -14.85 -24.74
N MET A 395 -5.04 -15.50 -24.24
CA MET A 395 -4.95 -16.57 -23.26
C MET A 395 -4.07 -17.76 -23.67
N PRO A 396 -4.08 -18.20 -24.96
CA PRO A 396 -3.15 -19.24 -25.40
C PRO A 396 -1.67 -18.88 -25.19
N GLN A 397 -1.33 -17.58 -25.32
CA GLN A 397 0.02 -17.11 -25.06
C GLN A 397 0.32 -17.06 -23.54
N VAL A 398 -0.65 -16.69 -22.72
CA VAL A 398 -0.52 -16.73 -21.24
C VAL A 398 -0.19 -18.15 -20.79
N THR A 399 -0.94 -19.16 -21.28
CA THR A 399 -0.72 -20.57 -20.96
C THR A 399 0.67 -21.03 -21.41
N LYS A 400 1.10 -20.64 -22.63
CA LYS A 400 2.45 -20.96 -23.13
C LYS A 400 3.54 -20.34 -22.26
N VAL A 401 3.40 -19.07 -21.91
CA VAL A 401 4.35 -18.33 -21.06
C VAL A 401 4.42 -18.94 -19.66
N ARG A 402 3.29 -19.33 -19.07
CA ARG A 402 3.26 -20.06 -17.80
C ARG A 402 4.13 -21.31 -17.86
N GLY A 403 3.90 -22.17 -18.86
CA GLY A 403 4.68 -23.42 -19.01
C GLY A 403 6.19 -23.17 -19.18
N ILE A 404 6.57 -22.12 -19.91
CA ILE A 404 7.98 -21.72 -20.03
C ILE A 404 8.54 -21.30 -18.66
N LEU A 405 7.82 -20.44 -17.94
CA LEU A 405 8.26 -19.94 -16.63
C LEU A 405 8.37 -21.05 -15.59
N GLU A 406 7.43 -22.00 -15.55
CA GLU A 406 7.46 -23.14 -14.62
C GLU A 406 8.71 -24.03 -14.81
N VAL A 407 9.10 -24.29 -16.07
CA VAL A 407 10.32 -25.06 -16.35
C VAL A 407 11.57 -24.28 -15.93
N ILE A 408 11.59 -22.96 -16.18
CA ILE A 408 12.72 -22.10 -15.82
C ILE A 408 12.82 -21.96 -14.30
N GLU A 409 11.68 -21.77 -13.61
CA GLU A 409 11.64 -21.70 -12.15
C GLU A 409 12.20 -22.96 -11.51
N LYS A 410 11.74 -24.13 -11.99
CA LYS A 410 12.23 -25.42 -11.50
C LYS A 410 13.74 -25.59 -11.69
N ALA A 411 14.27 -25.16 -12.83
CA ALA A 411 15.70 -25.21 -13.11
C ALA A 411 16.49 -24.24 -12.20
N ALA A 412 16.03 -23.00 -12.04
CA ALA A 412 16.65 -22.00 -11.17
C ALA A 412 16.63 -22.44 -9.69
N LEU A 413 15.48 -22.95 -9.22
CA LEU A 413 15.37 -23.52 -7.88
C LEU A 413 16.29 -24.72 -7.70
N GLY A 414 16.37 -25.60 -8.71
CA GLY A 414 17.30 -26.77 -8.70
C GLY A 414 18.76 -26.34 -8.60
N THR A 415 19.18 -25.32 -9.32
CA THR A 415 20.51 -24.73 -9.23
C THR A 415 20.78 -24.16 -7.83
N PHE A 416 19.85 -23.42 -7.28
CA PHE A 416 19.94 -22.85 -5.92
C PHE A 416 20.02 -23.95 -4.86
N THR A 417 19.08 -24.89 -4.85
CA THR A 417 19.00 -25.96 -3.83
C THR A 417 20.08 -27.02 -3.98
N GLY A 418 20.66 -27.13 -5.17
CA GLY A 418 21.81 -28.03 -5.42
C GLY A 418 23.14 -27.52 -4.86
N SER A 419 23.21 -26.26 -4.42
CA SER A 419 24.42 -25.71 -3.78
C SER A 419 24.68 -26.37 -2.44
N ARG A 420 25.97 -26.65 -2.18
CA ARG A 420 26.43 -27.13 -0.87
C ARG A 420 26.10 -26.17 0.24
N LEU A 421 26.22 -24.86 0.01
CA LEU A 421 25.89 -23.82 1.00
C LEU A 421 24.43 -23.89 1.44
N VAL A 422 23.50 -24.16 0.52
CA VAL A 422 22.07 -24.33 0.83
C VAL A 422 21.81 -25.64 1.59
N ALA A 423 22.56 -26.72 1.23
CA ALA A 423 22.47 -27.99 1.95
C ALA A 423 22.96 -27.85 3.40
N ASP A 424 24.09 -27.17 3.61
CA ASP A 424 24.65 -26.90 4.94
C ASP A 424 23.69 -26.05 5.82
N PHE A 425 23.08 -25.03 5.24
CA PHE A 425 22.06 -24.22 5.94
C PHE A 425 20.78 -25.02 6.25
N THR A 426 20.31 -25.84 5.31
CA THR A 426 19.16 -26.73 5.54
C THR A 426 19.45 -27.73 6.66
N HIS A 427 20.66 -28.24 6.74
CA HIS A 427 21.10 -29.08 7.85
C HIS A 427 21.06 -28.31 9.19
N ALA A 428 21.58 -27.07 9.23
CA ALA A 428 21.53 -26.22 10.41
C ALA A 428 20.09 -25.94 10.88
N LEU A 429 19.16 -25.70 9.95
CA LEU A 429 17.73 -25.55 10.27
C LEU A 429 17.16 -26.82 10.94
N ASN A 430 17.50 -27.99 10.45
CA ASN A 430 17.06 -29.26 11.04
C ASN A 430 17.65 -29.50 12.44
N VAL A 431 18.91 -29.14 12.67
CA VAL A 431 19.54 -29.19 13.98
C VAL A 431 18.80 -28.27 14.96
N ALA A 432 18.59 -27.00 14.57
CA ALA A 432 17.87 -26.03 15.40
C ALA A 432 16.44 -26.48 15.72
N TRP A 433 15.75 -27.09 14.75
CA TRP A 433 14.41 -27.65 14.96
C TRP A 433 14.43 -28.77 16.02
N VAL A 434 15.39 -29.69 15.93
CA VAL A 434 15.56 -30.78 16.90
C VAL A 434 15.82 -30.24 18.32
N GLU A 435 16.72 -29.26 18.46
CA GLU A 435 17.03 -28.62 19.72
C GLU A 435 15.78 -27.94 20.32
N MET A 436 15.08 -27.13 19.54
CA MET A 436 13.88 -26.43 19.96
C MET A 436 12.78 -27.42 20.39
N LYS A 437 12.54 -28.48 19.62
CA LYS A 437 11.54 -29.52 19.97
C LYS A 437 11.93 -30.25 21.26
N ASN A 438 13.18 -30.63 21.39
CA ASN A 438 13.67 -31.36 22.59
C ASN A 438 13.67 -30.48 23.85
N ALA A 439 13.77 -29.16 23.72
CA ALA A 439 13.62 -28.24 24.84
C ALA A 439 12.17 -28.19 25.38
N THR A 440 11.19 -28.46 24.54
CA THR A 440 9.76 -28.41 24.90
C THR A 440 9.18 -29.80 25.27
N LEU A 441 9.75 -30.89 24.81
CA LEU A 441 9.27 -32.25 25.01
C LEU A 441 9.74 -32.85 26.35
N LYS A 442 8.80 -33.31 27.19
CA LYS A 442 9.07 -33.87 28.50
C LYS A 442 9.46 -35.35 28.53
N LYS A 443 9.01 -36.18 27.59
CA LYS A 443 9.14 -37.66 27.63
C LYS A 443 9.77 -38.30 26.43
N LYS A 444 9.52 -37.79 25.21
CA LYS A 444 10.05 -38.33 23.96
C LYS A 444 10.99 -37.32 23.33
N ARG A 445 12.20 -37.74 22.93
CA ARG A 445 13.12 -36.90 22.21
C ARG A 445 13.03 -37.18 20.71
N VAL A 446 13.14 -36.13 19.89
CA VAL A 446 13.26 -36.22 18.44
C VAL A 446 14.72 -36.19 18.04
N THR A 447 15.01 -36.77 16.89
CA THR A 447 16.36 -36.86 16.26
C THR A 447 16.36 -36.10 14.92
N LEU A 448 17.53 -36.00 14.29
CA LEU A 448 17.64 -35.42 12.95
C LEU A 448 16.85 -36.19 11.89
N ALA A 449 16.61 -37.49 12.10
CA ALA A 449 15.80 -38.31 11.19
C ALA A 449 14.29 -37.90 11.22
N ASP A 450 13.86 -37.29 12.30
CA ASP A 450 12.48 -36.80 12.47
C ASP A 450 12.30 -35.37 11.90
N ALA A 451 13.39 -34.65 11.70
CA ALA A 451 13.37 -33.29 11.15
C ALA A 451 13.19 -33.31 9.64
N LYS A 452 12.29 -32.45 9.13
CA LYS A 452 11.93 -32.33 7.70
C LYS A 452 11.93 -30.87 7.25
N GLU A 453 12.71 -30.03 7.94
CA GLU A 453 12.82 -28.63 7.53
C GLU A 453 13.54 -28.53 6.18
N VAL A 454 12.98 -27.72 5.30
CA VAL A 454 13.58 -27.40 3.99
C VAL A 454 13.71 -25.89 3.91
N PHE A 455 14.87 -25.42 3.48
CA PHE A 455 15.07 -24.00 3.28
C PHE A 455 14.11 -23.46 2.21
N ASN A 456 13.27 -22.52 2.61
CA ASN A 456 12.36 -21.81 1.71
C ASN A 456 12.92 -20.44 1.34
N PRO A 457 13.42 -20.24 0.10
CA PRO A 457 13.98 -18.97 -0.34
C PRO A 457 12.95 -17.81 -0.40
N ASN A 458 11.64 -18.10 -0.32
CA ASN A 458 10.58 -17.11 -0.21
C ASN A 458 10.27 -16.71 1.24
N SER A 459 10.81 -17.40 2.23
CA SER A 459 10.70 -17.03 3.63
C SER A 459 11.70 -15.92 3.98
N ALA A 460 11.22 -14.68 4.14
CA ALA A 460 12.08 -13.57 4.50
C ALA A 460 12.91 -13.80 5.76
N PRO A 461 12.38 -14.38 6.87
CA PRO A 461 13.19 -14.70 8.05
C PRO A 461 14.30 -15.72 7.78
N GLN A 462 14.00 -16.81 7.03
CA GLN A 462 15.01 -17.81 6.70
C GLN A 462 16.08 -17.24 5.76
N LEU A 463 15.65 -16.43 4.78
CA LEU A 463 16.58 -15.80 3.84
C LEU A 463 17.48 -14.76 4.55
N GLN A 464 16.94 -13.98 5.48
CA GLN A 464 17.73 -13.07 6.32
C GLN A 464 18.76 -13.82 7.15
N GLN A 465 18.36 -14.93 7.78
CA GLN A 465 19.27 -15.77 8.55
C GLN A 465 20.36 -16.38 7.66
N PHE A 466 19.98 -16.87 6.47
CA PHE A 466 20.95 -17.46 5.54
C PHE A 466 21.99 -16.46 5.03
N LEU A 467 21.55 -15.26 4.61
CA LEU A 467 22.42 -14.24 4.03
C LEU A 467 23.30 -13.56 5.08
N TYR A 468 22.74 -13.22 6.26
CA TYR A 468 23.35 -12.30 7.23
C TYR A 468 23.72 -12.95 8.55
N GLY A 469 23.30 -14.19 8.80
CA GLY A 469 23.63 -14.90 10.04
C GLY A 469 25.12 -15.22 10.15
N ASP A 470 25.59 -15.33 11.38
CA ASP A 470 26.97 -15.69 11.75
C ASP A 470 27.11 -17.18 12.16
N ALA A 471 26.00 -17.91 12.24
CA ALA A 471 25.98 -19.33 12.55
C ALA A 471 26.52 -20.19 11.41
N SER A 472 26.95 -21.41 11.75
CA SER A 472 27.39 -22.39 10.73
C SER A 472 26.30 -22.62 9.69
N GLY A 473 26.68 -22.60 8.40
CA GLY A 473 25.77 -22.73 7.26
C GLY A 473 25.20 -21.41 6.75
N CYS A 474 25.45 -20.29 7.43
CA CYS A 474 25.06 -18.94 6.96
C CYS A 474 26.20 -18.29 6.16
N LEU A 475 25.86 -17.32 5.27
CA LEU A 475 26.84 -16.68 4.41
C LEU A 475 27.59 -15.52 5.07
N ASN A 476 27.10 -15.01 6.20
CA ASN A 476 27.66 -13.89 6.96
C ASN A 476 28.01 -12.67 6.10
N LEU A 477 27.12 -12.30 5.19
CA LEU A 477 27.27 -11.12 4.34
C LEU A 477 26.93 -9.84 5.10
N PRO A 478 27.49 -8.67 4.72
CA PRO A 478 27.18 -7.41 5.39
C PRO A 478 25.73 -6.98 5.15
N ILE A 479 25.08 -6.40 6.17
CA ILE A 479 23.75 -5.79 6.02
C ILE A 479 23.93 -4.42 5.38
N LEU A 480 23.63 -4.32 4.08
CA LEU A 480 23.76 -3.08 3.32
C LEU A 480 22.57 -2.16 3.53
N GLU A 481 21.37 -2.72 3.62
CA GLU A 481 20.12 -1.98 3.73
C GLU A 481 19.16 -2.65 4.72
N ARG A 482 18.24 -1.85 5.26
CA ARG A 482 17.19 -2.32 6.16
C ARG A 482 15.82 -1.84 5.69
N THR A 483 14.82 -2.67 5.86
CA THR A 483 13.41 -2.33 5.62
C THR A 483 12.94 -1.24 6.60
N ASP A 484 11.80 -0.62 6.33
CA ASP A 484 11.18 0.38 7.24
C ASP A 484 10.93 -0.18 8.64
N SER A 485 10.70 -1.49 8.76
CA SER A 485 10.57 -2.19 10.05
C SER A 485 11.92 -2.45 10.75
N GLY A 486 13.04 -2.06 10.13
CA GLY A 486 14.40 -2.21 10.66
C GLY A 486 15.03 -3.58 10.47
N LEU A 487 14.37 -4.52 9.76
CA LEU A 487 14.92 -5.83 9.43
C LEU A 487 15.89 -5.73 8.24
N PRO A 488 16.89 -6.63 8.12
CA PRO A 488 17.76 -6.67 6.94
C PRO A 488 16.96 -6.84 5.65
N ALA A 489 17.23 -6.01 4.64
CA ALA A 489 16.58 -6.09 3.35
C ALA A 489 17.05 -7.33 2.55
N THR A 490 16.16 -7.91 1.74
CA THR A 490 16.43 -9.09 0.88
C THR A 490 15.76 -8.95 -0.49
N ASP A 491 15.47 -7.72 -0.91
CA ASP A 491 14.94 -7.40 -2.23
C ASP A 491 15.99 -7.57 -3.34
N ALA A 492 15.56 -7.40 -4.59
CA ALA A 492 16.39 -7.63 -5.75
C ALA A 492 17.60 -6.68 -5.83
N ASP A 493 17.42 -5.41 -5.44
CA ASP A 493 18.49 -4.41 -5.50
C ASP A 493 19.53 -4.68 -4.41
N THR A 494 19.09 -5.01 -3.21
CA THR A 494 19.97 -5.44 -2.11
C THR A 494 20.75 -6.72 -2.48
N LEU A 495 20.08 -7.74 -3.05
CA LEU A 495 20.75 -8.96 -3.51
C LEU A 495 21.80 -8.67 -4.58
N LYS A 496 21.47 -7.79 -5.54
CA LYS A 496 22.43 -7.36 -6.57
C LYS A 496 23.64 -6.64 -5.98
N ALA A 497 23.45 -5.77 -5.00
CA ALA A 497 24.53 -5.09 -4.29
C ALA A 497 25.40 -6.08 -3.48
N LEU A 498 24.81 -7.10 -2.87
CA LEU A 498 25.52 -8.13 -2.10
C LEU A 498 26.49 -8.93 -2.92
N LYS A 499 26.30 -9.07 -4.25
CA LYS A 499 27.27 -9.75 -5.14
C LYS A 499 28.68 -9.17 -5.04
N SER A 500 28.82 -7.84 -4.94
CA SER A 500 30.13 -7.19 -4.80
C SER A 500 30.81 -7.45 -3.44
N HIS A 501 30.08 -8.01 -2.49
CA HIS A 501 30.55 -8.40 -1.15
C HIS A 501 30.67 -9.91 -0.97
N ALA A 502 30.42 -10.70 -2.03
CA ALA A 502 30.63 -12.13 -2.01
C ALA A 502 32.12 -12.45 -1.85
N HIS A 503 32.44 -13.37 -0.92
CA HIS A 503 33.82 -13.73 -0.60
C HIS A 503 34.44 -14.69 -1.63
N ASP A 504 33.59 -15.36 -2.39
CA ASP A 504 34.01 -16.28 -3.46
C ASP A 504 32.97 -16.37 -4.58
N LYS A 505 33.35 -17.04 -5.66
CA LYS A 505 32.51 -17.23 -6.85
C LYS A 505 31.30 -18.15 -6.60
N GLU A 506 31.38 -19.05 -5.61
CA GLU A 506 30.25 -19.92 -5.28
C GLU A 506 29.09 -19.12 -4.69
N ILE A 507 29.40 -18.17 -3.81
CA ILE A 507 28.40 -17.23 -3.25
C ILE A 507 27.82 -16.30 -4.33
N GLU A 508 28.67 -15.78 -5.24
CA GLU A 508 28.17 -14.99 -6.38
C GLU A 508 27.16 -15.78 -7.23
N ALA A 509 27.54 -17.00 -7.64
CA ALA A 509 26.66 -17.84 -8.44
C ALA A 509 25.37 -18.23 -7.71
N LEU A 510 25.44 -18.42 -6.40
CA LEU A 510 24.30 -18.71 -5.56
C LEU A 510 23.32 -17.52 -5.48
N ILE A 511 23.85 -16.30 -5.31
CA ILE A 511 23.04 -15.07 -5.33
C ILE A 511 22.37 -14.89 -6.69
N ASP A 512 23.06 -15.16 -7.80
CA ASP A 512 22.49 -15.11 -9.15
C ASP A 512 21.34 -16.13 -9.29
N ALA A 513 21.55 -17.37 -8.88
CA ALA A 513 20.50 -18.39 -8.92
C ALA A 513 19.28 -18.03 -8.06
N LEU A 514 19.51 -17.42 -6.90
CA LEU A 514 18.43 -16.91 -6.03
C LEU A 514 17.66 -15.75 -6.69
N MET A 515 18.38 -14.81 -7.31
CA MET A 515 17.76 -13.68 -8.03
C MET A 515 16.93 -14.17 -9.21
N ASP A 516 17.46 -15.09 -10.00
CA ASP A 516 16.77 -15.71 -11.13
C ASP A 516 15.49 -16.43 -10.68
N TYR A 517 15.59 -17.26 -9.63
CA TYR A 517 14.44 -17.92 -9.03
C TYR A 517 13.38 -16.92 -8.57
N LYS A 518 13.76 -15.90 -7.76
CA LYS A 518 12.82 -14.90 -7.23
C LYS A 518 12.14 -14.11 -8.35
N ALA A 519 12.86 -13.75 -9.40
CA ALA A 519 12.31 -13.02 -10.54
C ALA A 519 11.21 -13.83 -11.25
N VAL A 520 11.47 -15.11 -11.53
CA VAL A 520 10.50 -15.99 -12.20
C VAL A 520 9.33 -16.34 -11.26
N ASN A 521 9.61 -16.67 -10.00
CA ASN A 521 8.59 -16.97 -9.01
C ASN A 521 7.61 -15.79 -8.81
N LYS A 522 8.10 -14.55 -8.79
CA LYS A 522 7.24 -13.36 -8.73
C LYS A 522 6.28 -13.28 -9.90
N LEU A 523 6.71 -13.64 -11.11
CA LEU A 523 5.83 -13.66 -12.28
C LEU A 523 4.76 -14.75 -12.16
N LEU A 524 5.15 -15.94 -11.76
CA LEU A 524 4.24 -17.08 -11.59
C LEU A 524 3.25 -16.93 -10.45
N THR A 525 3.61 -16.20 -9.40
CA THR A 525 2.73 -16.02 -8.22
C THR A 525 1.91 -14.75 -8.23
N SER A 526 2.26 -13.76 -9.07
CA SER A 526 1.57 -12.47 -9.10
C SER A 526 0.92 -12.18 -10.45
N PHE A 527 1.69 -12.13 -11.53
CA PHE A 527 1.18 -11.68 -12.83
C PHE A 527 0.41 -12.78 -13.59
N ILE A 528 0.95 -13.97 -13.66
CA ILE A 528 0.29 -15.08 -14.38
C ILE A 528 -1.07 -15.42 -13.78
N PRO A 529 -1.23 -15.60 -12.45
CA PRO A 529 -2.54 -15.84 -11.86
C PRO A 529 -3.55 -14.71 -12.12
N ALA A 530 -3.10 -13.45 -12.09
CA ALA A 530 -3.95 -12.32 -12.39
C ALA A 530 -4.40 -12.30 -13.86
N MET A 531 -3.52 -12.68 -14.80
CA MET A 531 -3.86 -12.82 -16.22
C MET A 531 -4.84 -13.97 -16.46
N GLU A 532 -4.66 -15.10 -15.80
CA GLU A 532 -5.54 -16.28 -15.91
C GLU A 532 -6.92 -16.04 -15.32
N ALA A 533 -7.01 -15.20 -14.28
CA ALA A 533 -8.27 -14.78 -13.67
C ALA A 533 -8.98 -13.64 -14.42
N ALA A 534 -8.39 -13.12 -15.50
CA ALA A 534 -9.00 -12.05 -16.29
C ALA A 534 -10.32 -12.52 -16.91
N PRO A 535 -11.39 -11.71 -16.88
CA PRO A 535 -12.67 -12.06 -17.47
C PRO A 535 -12.60 -12.03 -19.01
N GLN A 536 -13.41 -12.87 -19.65
CA GLN A 536 -13.55 -12.92 -21.10
C GLN A 536 -14.63 -11.92 -21.57
N GLY A 537 -14.29 -11.10 -22.56
CA GLY A 537 -15.22 -10.20 -23.21
C GLY A 537 -16.10 -10.90 -24.25
N PRO A 538 -17.14 -10.21 -24.76
CA PRO A 538 -18.06 -10.75 -25.76
C PRO A 538 -17.39 -11.02 -27.13
N ASP A 539 -16.23 -10.44 -27.37
CA ASP A 539 -15.37 -10.65 -28.53
C ASP A 539 -14.49 -11.91 -28.43
N GLY A 540 -14.55 -12.62 -27.31
CA GLY A 540 -13.78 -13.83 -27.05
C GLY A 540 -12.35 -13.57 -26.52
N TRP A 541 -11.94 -12.31 -26.31
CA TRP A 541 -10.69 -11.91 -25.72
C TRP A 541 -10.82 -11.72 -24.21
N TRP A 542 -9.70 -11.78 -23.48
CA TRP A 542 -9.65 -11.57 -22.04
C TRP A 542 -9.13 -10.17 -21.73
N TYR A 543 -9.65 -9.55 -20.69
CA TYR A 543 -9.34 -8.16 -20.36
C TYR A 543 -8.83 -8.05 -18.91
N LEU A 544 -7.55 -7.73 -18.76
CA LEU A 544 -6.92 -7.55 -17.46
C LEU A 544 -7.11 -6.12 -16.96
N SER A 545 -7.86 -5.95 -15.90
CA SER A 545 -8.02 -4.67 -15.21
C SER A 545 -7.10 -4.61 -13.99
N GLY A 546 -6.23 -3.62 -13.94
CA GLY A 546 -5.46 -3.25 -12.75
C GLY A 546 -6.11 -2.09 -12.01
N ASN A 547 -5.81 -1.93 -10.73
CA ASN A 547 -6.21 -0.75 -9.98
C ASN A 547 -5.12 0.31 -10.05
N PHE A 548 -5.52 1.56 -10.28
CA PHE A 548 -4.63 2.72 -10.27
C PHE A 548 -5.04 3.68 -9.16
N ASN A 549 -4.10 4.05 -8.30
CA ASN A 549 -4.36 4.91 -7.15
C ASN A 549 -3.68 6.25 -7.33
N LEU A 550 -4.46 7.31 -7.33
CA LEU A 550 -3.99 8.68 -7.16
C LEU A 550 -3.87 8.98 -5.66
N GLY A 551 -2.85 9.75 -5.27
CA GLY A 551 -2.56 10.00 -3.85
C GLY A 551 -1.87 8.82 -3.12
N GLY A 552 -1.53 7.74 -3.83
CA GLY A 552 -0.82 6.58 -3.27
C GLY A 552 0.71 6.77 -3.15
N THR A 553 1.27 7.88 -3.64
CA THR A 553 2.69 8.21 -3.59
C THR A 553 2.90 9.62 -3.04
N VAL A 554 4.08 9.87 -2.47
CA VAL A 554 4.45 11.20 -1.95
C VAL A 554 4.54 12.27 -3.05
N SER A 555 4.91 11.87 -4.26
CA SER A 555 5.15 12.77 -5.40
C SER A 555 3.90 13.09 -6.24
N GLY A 556 2.74 12.49 -5.95
CA GLY A 556 1.53 12.59 -6.78
C GLY A 556 1.54 11.68 -8.01
N ARG A 557 2.55 10.82 -8.20
CA ARG A 557 2.52 9.78 -9.25
C ARG A 557 1.43 8.76 -8.95
N LEU A 558 0.89 8.13 -9.99
CA LEU A 558 0.02 6.96 -9.83
C LEU A 558 0.79 5.80 -9.22
N SER A 559 0.13 5.02 -8.39
CA SER A 559 0.54 3.67 -8.03
C SER A 559 -0.47 2.65 -8.55
N SER A 560 -0.03 1.43 -8.79
CA SER A 560 -0.89 0.37 -9.32
C SER A 560 -0.76 -0.91 -8.51
N ASN A 561 -1.88 -1.62 -8.35
CA ASN A 561 -1.95 -2.92 -7.69
C ASN A 561 -3.01 -3.81 -8.34
N ASN A 562 -3.06 -5.08 -7.99
CA ASN A 562 -4.05 -6.09 -8.36
C ASN A 562 -4.33 -6.27 -9.86
N PRO A 563 -3.33 -6.50 -10.73
CA PRO A 563 -1.89 -6.52 -10.51
C PRO A 563 -1.26 -5.14 -10.69
N ASN A 564 0.00 -4.99 -10.29
CA ASN A 564 0.76 -3.76 -10.53
C ASN A 564 1.21 -3.67 -11.99
N LEU A 565 0.37 -3.08 -12.85
CA LEU A 565 0.65 -2.94 -14.28
C LEU A 565 1.74 -1.91 -14.61
N GLN A 566 2.09 -1.02 -13.69
CA GLN A 566 3.18 -0.05 -13.87
C GLN A 566 4.55 -0.68 -13.67
N ASN A 567 4.65 -1.81 -12.94
CA ASN A 567 5.89 -2.49 -12.62
C ASN A 567 6.01 -3.85 -13.33
N LEU A 568 5.50 -3.95 -14.58
CA LEU A 568 5.82 -5.08 -15.44
C LEU A 568 7.34 -5.12 -15.67
N PRO A 569 7.99 -6.30 -15.56
CA PRO A 569 9.43 -6.38 -15.72
C PRO A 569 9.83 -5.86 -17.11
N ALA A 570 10.62 -4.80 -17.15
CA ALA A 570 11.08 -4.20 -18.40
C ALA A 570 12.47 -4.73 -18.79
N ASN A 571 13.40 -4.71 -17.85
CA ASN A 571 14.84 -4.94 -18.08
C ASN A 571 15.38 -6.14 -17.29
N VAL A 572 14.53 -7.10 -16.91
CA VAL A 572 14.97 -8.29 -16.20
C VAL A 572 15.49 -9.29 -17.24
N MET A 573 16.80 -9.44 -17.27
CA MET A 573 17.52 -10.35 -18.17
C MET A 573 18.06 -11.53 -17.37
N MET A 574 17.90 -12.74 -17.90
CA MET A 574 18.28 -13.98 -17.23
C MET A 574 19.14 -14.85 -18.14
N ALA A 575 20.20 -15.42 -17.58
CA ALA A 575 20.99 -16.41 -18.27
C ALA A 575 20.22 -17.74 -18.33
N ILE A 576 20.20 -18.36 -19.49
CA ILE A 576 19.56 -19.66 -19.71
C ILE A 576 20.62 -20.70 -20.00
N SER A 577 20.55 -21.84 -19.32
CA SER A 577 21.48 -22.97 -19.57
C SER A 577 21.32 -23.51 -20.99
N ALA A 578 22.41 -24.08 -21.54
CA ALA A 578 22.39 -24.71 -22.85
C ALA A 578 21.32 -25.81 -22.97
N ALA A 579 21.10 -26.57 -21.88
CA ALA A 579 20.06 -27.60 -21.82
C ALA A 579 18.64 -27.04 -21.95
N LEU A 580 18.36 -25.91 -21.32
CA LEU A 580 17.06 -25.24 -21.44
C LEU A 580 16.87 -24.62 -22.83
N LEU A 581 17.92 -24.03 -23.42
CA LEU A 581 17.87 -23.55 -24.80
C LEU A 581 17.61 -24.67 -25.79
N GLU A 582 18.24 -25.83 -25.61
CA GLU A 582 17.99 -27.02 -26.42
C GLU A 582 16.56 -27.55 -26.22
N PHE A 583 16.09 -27.62 -24.98
CA PHE A 583 14.73 -28.08 -24.63
C PHE A 583 13.63 -27.20 -25.28
N PHE A 584 13.74 -25.89 -25.19
CA PHE A 584 12.77 -24.99 -25.76
C PHE A 584 12.97 -24.73 -27.27
N GLY A 585 14.16 -24.96 -27.81
CA GLY A 585 14.48 -24.70 -29.20
C GLY A 585 14.16 -23.30 -29.65
N ASP A 586 13.42 -23.18 -30.75
CA ASP A 586 13.04 -21.89 -31.32
C ASP A 586 11.99 -21.12 -30.51
N ALA A 587 11.35 -21.76 -29.52
CA ALA A 587 10.27 -21.13 -28.76
C ALA A 587 10.74 -19.94 -27.91
N LEU A 588 12.02 -19.90 -27.50
CA LEU A 588 12.58 -18.77 -26.73
C LEU A 588 13.19 -17.68 -27.63
N LYS A 589 13.50 -17.94 -28.89
CA LYS A 589 14.17 -16.97 -29.78
C LYS A 589 13.52 -15.56 -29.77
N PRO A 590 12.19 -15.41 -29.85
CA PRO A 590 11.55 -14.08 -29.84
C PRO A 590 11.80 -13.27 -28.57
N TYR A 591 12.08 -13.95 -27.47
CA TYR A 591 12.25 -13.34 -26.14
C TYR A 591 13.72 -13.17 -25.76
N MET A 592 14.64 -13.62 -26.62
CA MET A 592 16.07 -13.45 -26.38
C MET A 592 16.56 -12.06 -26.78
N ALA A 593 17.49 -11.53 -26.02
CA ALA A 593 18.24 -10.32 -26.35
C ALA A 593 19.68 -10.45 -25.82
N LYS A 594 20.67 -10.24 -26.68
CA LYS A 594 22.10 -10.33 -26.32
C LYS A 594 22.48 -11.67 -25.66
N GLY A 595 21.89 -12.77 -26.11
CA GLY A 595 22.14 -14.12 -25.55
C GLY A 595 21.44 -14.43 -24.22
N LEU A 596 20.68 -13.47 -23.68
CA LEU A 596 19.92 -13.61 -22.42
C LEU A 596 18.41 -13.66 -22.70
N LEU A 597 17.67 -14.35 -21.85
CA LEU A 597 16.20 -14.30 -21.87
C LEU A 597 15.69 -13.01 -21.23
N SER A 598 14.84 -12.27 -21.95
CA SER A 598 14.14 -11.12 -21.42
C SER A 598 12.79 -11.54 -20.82
N LEU A 599 12.70 -11.60 -19.51
CA LEU A 599 11.44 -11.88 -18.80
C LEU A 599 10.37 -10.82 -19.13
N GLY A 600 10.81 -9.56 -19.35
CA GLY A 600 9.94 -8.48 -19.77
C GLY A 600 9.25 -8.73 -21.12
N LYS A 601 10.02 -9.16 -22.14
CA LYS A 601 9.47 -9.52 -23.45
C LYS A 601 8.51 -10.72 -23.35
N LEU A 602 8.87 -11.69 -22.50
CA LEU A 602 8.07 -12.90 -22.32
C LEU A 602 6.69 -12.55 -21.73
N ILE A 603 6.63 -11.79 -20.64
CA ILE A 603 5.36 -11.39 -20.01
C ILE A 603 4.58 -10.43 -20.90
N LYS A 604 5.24 -9.44 -21.50
CA LYS A 604 4.56 -8.47 -22.38
C LYS A 604 3.95 -9.12 -23.63
N SER A 605 4.47 -10.27 -24.08
CA SER A 605 3.90 -11.00 -25.21
C SER A 605 2.49 -11.58 -24.92
N CYS A 606 2.07 -11.65 -23.66
CA CYS A 606 0.71 -12.04 -23.28
C CYS A 606 -0.33 -10.99 -23.67
N PHE A 607 0.07 -9.72 -23.74
CA PHE A 607 -0.78 -8.63 -24.19
C PHE A 607 -0.73 -8.55 -25.71
N LEU A 608 -1.88 -8.76 -26.33
CA LEU A 608 -2.02 -8.73 -27.79
C LEU A 608 -3.32 -8.01 -28.13
N ALA A 609 -3.26 -7.11 -29.11
CA ALA A 609 -4.45 -6.41 -29.56
C ALA A 609 -5.40 -7.40 -30.29
N PRO A 610 -6.72 -7.33 -30.04
CA PRO A 610 -7.71 -8.10 -30.78
C PRO A 610 -7.63 -7.82 -32.29
N PRO A 611 -8.14 -8.71 -33.16
CA PRO A 611 -8.14 -8.47 -34.58
C PRO A 611 -8.78 -7.12 -34.99
N GLY A 612 -8.06 -6.37 -35.79
CA GLY A 612 -8.48 -5.01 -36.20
C GLY A 612 -8.10 -3.88 -35.22
N TRP A 613 -7.50 -4.20 -34.08
CA TRP A 613 -7.01 -3.22 -33.11
C TRP A 613 -5.49 -3.12 -33.15
N LEU A 614 -4.97 -2.01 -32.66
CA LEU A 614 -3.53 -1.76 -32.53
C LEU A 614 -3.21 -1.23 -31.13
N PHE A 615 -2.04 -1.59 -30.59
CA PHE A 615 -1.46 -0.90 -29.46
C PHE A 615 -0.77 0.37 -29.93
N GLY A 616 -1.17 1.52 -29.39
CA GLY A 616 -0.43 2.77 -29.48
C GLY A 616 0.38 2.99 -28.20
N GLY A 617 1.62 3.41 -28.34
CA GLY A 617 2.49 3.75 -27.20
C GLY A 617 3.00 5.18 -27.36
N LEU A 618 2.82 6.00 -26.33
CA LEU A 618 3.36 7.35 -26.22
C LEU A 618 4.16 7.46 -24.92
N ASP A 619 5.34 8.06 -25.00
CA ASP A 619 6.18 8.34 -23.82
C ASP A 619 6.82 9.73 -23.97
N PHE A 620 6.91 10.44 -22.87
CA PHE A 620 7.56 11.76 -22.84
C PHE A 620 9.08 11.60 -22.77
N ALA A 621 9.78 12.22 -23.67
CA ALA A 621 11.25 12.24 -23.63
C ALA A 621 11.75 13.12 -22.48
N SER A 622 12.40 12.53 -21.47
CA SER A 622 13.04 13.24 -20.33
C SER A 622 12.10 14.22 -19.61
N LEU A 623 10.84 13.84 -19.36
CA LEU A 623 9.79 14.73 -18.84
C LEU A 623 10.23 15.48 -17.57
N GLU A 624 10.72 14.76 -16.57
CA GLU A 624 11.09 15.36 -15.28
C GLU A 624 12.25 16.36 -15.42
N ASP A 625 13.23 16.05 -16.25
CA ASP A 625 14.37 16.95 -16.46
C ASP A 625 13.97 18.19 -17.27
N ARG A 626 13.03 18.06 -18.23
CA ARG A 626 12.43 19.21 -18.93
C ARG A 626 11.62 20.11 -18.00
N ILE A 627 10.80 19.52 -17.11
CA ILE A 627 10.05 20.27 -16.09
C ILE A 627 11.03 20.98 -15.15
N SER A 628 12.09 20.28 -14.71
CA SER A 628 13.14 20.88 -13.89
C SER A 628 13.80 22.06 -14.59
N ALA A 629 14.14 21.93 -15.89
CA ALA A 629 14.72 23.02 -16.68
C ALA A 629 13.79 24.23 -16.77
N LEU A 630 12.50 24.00 -17.00
CA LEU A 630 11.48 25.05 -17.08
C LEU A 630 11.24 25.75 -15.74
N THR A 631 11.26 25.00 -14.65
CA THR A 631 11.00 25.51 -13.30
C THR A 631 12.18 26.29 -12.76
N THR A 632 13.39 25.75 -12.87
CA THR A 632 14.61 26.35 -12.35
C THR A 632 15.13 27.47 -13.28
N LYS A 633 14.78 27.43 -14.57
CA LYS A 633 15.32 28.29 -15.63
C LYS A 633 16.86 28.27 -15.71
N ASP A 634 17.45 27.13 -15.29
CA ASP A 634 18.90 26.94 -15.39
C ASP A 634 19.34 27.02 -16.84
N PRO A 635 20.26 27.92 -17.21
CA PRO A 635 20.62 28.14 -18.59
C PRO A 635 21.29 26.92 -19.23
N ASN A 636 22.04 26.13 -18.48
CA ASN A 636 22.69 24.93 -18.98
C ASN A 636 21.65 23.82 -19.27
N LYS A 637 20.67 23.60 -18.37
CA LYS A 637 19.57 22.68 -18.60
C LYS A 637 18.68 23.11 -19.77
N LEU A 638 18.36 24.40 -19.87
CA LEU A 638 17.60 24.95 -21.00
C LEU A 638 18.35 24.77 -22.32
N ALA A 639 19.65 24.99 -22.33
CA ALA A 639 20.49 24.82 -23.53
C ALA A 639 20.45 23.38 -24.04
N VAL A 640 20.42 22.36 -23.17
CA VAL A 640 20.30 20.95 -23.56
C VAL A 640 19.10 20.76 -24.48
N TYR A 641 17.93 21.28 -24.09
CA TYR A 641 16.68 21.06 -24.83
C TYR A 641 16.47 22.04 -25.98
N LEU A 642 16.90 23.27 -25.83
CA LEU A 642 16.77 24.29 -26.89
C LEU A 642 17.70 24.04 -28.08
N TYR A 643 18.89 23.47 -27.82
CA TYR A 643 19.89 23.21 -28.85
C TYR A 643 20.00 21.76 -29.27
N GLY A 644 19.13 20.88 -28.73
CA GLY A 644 19.05 19.47 -29.11
C GLY A 644 20.22 18.62 -28.63
N PHE A 645 20.84 18.97 -27.50
CA PHE A 645 21.89 18.15 -26.90
C PHE A 645 21.29 16.93 -26.18
N ASP A 646 22.06 15.84 -26.10
CA ASP A 646 21.78 14.75 -25.20
C ASP A 646 22.33 15.05 -23.80
N GLY A 647 21.43 15.17 -22.81
CA GLY A 647 21.82 15.43 -21.42
C GLY A 647 22.63 14.29 -20.78
N HIS A 648 22.50 13.07 -21.27
CA HIS A 648 23.33 11.94 -20.81
C HIS A 648 24.75 12.06 -21.34
N CYS A 649 24.90 12.43 -22.61
CA CYS A 649 26.18 12.66 -23.22
C CYS A 649 26.96 13.80 -22.53
N LEU A 650 26.27 14.92 -22.23
CA LEU A 650 26.89 16.02 -21.49
C LEU A 650 27.33 15.62 -20.08
N ARG A 651 26.53 14.82 -19.38
CA ARG A 651 26.92 14.30 -18.06
C ARG A 651 28.08 13.30 -18.16
N ALA A 652 28.07 12.41 -19.15
CA ALA A 652 29.19 11.50 -19.37
C ALA A 652 30.51 12.28 -19.65
N GLN A 653 30.45 13.32 -20.46
CA GLN A 653 31.61 14.19 -20.69
C GLN A 653 32.11 14.87 -19.40
N SER A 654 31.18 15.35 -18.55
CA SER A 654 31.54 15.96 -17.27
C SER A 654 32.13 14.97 -16.27
N TYR A 655 31.64 13.73 -16.24
CA TYR A 655 32.09 12.72 -15.28
C TYR A 655 33.33 11.93 -15.72
N PHE A 656 33.49 11.78 -17.03
CA PHE A 656 34.55 10.96 -17.64
C PHE A 656 35.26 11.72 -18.75
N PRO A 657 35.86 12.89 -18.45
CA PRO A 657 36.49 13.78 -19.47
C PRO A 657 37.67 13.11 -20.19
N GLU A 658 38.30 12.11 -19.54
CA GLU A 658 39.39 11.34 -20.16
C GLU A 658 38.90 10.38 -21.26
N ASN A 659 37.60 10.02 -21.24
CA ASN A 659 36.98 9.10 -22.20
C ASN A 659 36.19 9.84 -23.28
N MET A 660 35.86 11.13 -23.04
CA MET A 660 35.01 11.91 -23.93
C MET A 660 35.64 13.33 -24.10
N SER A 661 35.83 13.74 -25.33
CA SER A 661 36.29 15.12 -25.64
C SER A 661 35.12 16.12 -25.67
N ASP A 662 35.42 17.37 -25.91
CA ASP A 662 34.41 18.42 -26.06
C ASP A 662 33.42 18.12 -27.20
N ILE A 663 32.23 18.72 -27.11
CA ILE A 663 31.21 18.61 -28.15
C ILE A 663 31.73 19.39 -29.38
N GLU A 664 31.91 18.69 -30.47
CA GLU A 664 32.35 19.28 -31.74
C GLU A 664 31.24 19.18 -32.79
N ARG A 665 31.45 19.85 -33.88
CA ARG A 665 30.61 19.68 -35.07
C ARG A 665 31.28 18.66 -35.99
N ALA A 666 30.48 17.73 -36.52
CA ALA A 666 30.93 16.83 -37.55
C ALA A 666 31.38 17.61 -38.81
N PRO A 667 32.14 17.00 -39.72
CA PRO A 667 32.56 17.63 -40.95
C PRO A 667 31.44 18.20 -41.83
N ASP A 668 30.23 17.66 -41.69
CA ASP A 668 28.99 18.15 -42.35
C ASP A 668 28.36 19.34 -41.63
N GLY A 669 28.94 19.81 -40.51
CA GLY A 669 28.43 20.91 -39.70
C GLY A 669 27.37 20.53 -38.70
N ALA A 670 26.96 19.24 -38.60
CA ALA A 670 26.01 18.75 -37.61
C ALA A 670 26.65 18.68 -36.22
N LYS A 671 25.91 18.92 -35.18
CA LYS A 671 26.38 18.74 -33.81
C LYS A 671 26.54 17.26 -33.48
N CYS A 672 27.69 16.86 -33.00
CA CYS A 672 28.00 15.49 -32.64
C CYS A 672 28.90 15.43 -31.41
N TYR A 673 28.98 14.26 -30.83
CA TYR A 673 29.91 13.93 -29.74
C TYR A 673 31.14 13.28 -30.31
N LYS A 674 32.29 13.61 -29.72
CA LYS A 674 33.56 12.97 -30.03
C LYS A 674 33.97 12.10 -28.85
N ALA A 675 34.26 10.85 -29.09
CA ALA A 675 34.77 9.94 -28.08
C ALA A 675 36.07 9.29 -28.55
N LEU A 676 36.96 9.01 -27.58
CA LEU A 676 38.17 8.22 -27.81
C LEU A 676 37.88 6.75 -27.54
N LEU A 677 37.97 5.93 -28.57
CA LEU A 677 37.88 4.46 -28.49
C LEU A 677 39.25 3.88 -28.72
N GLY A 678 40.04 3.69 -27.66
CA GLY A 678 41.47 3.38 -27.77
C GLY A 678 42.23 4.60 -28.33
N GLU A 679 42.94 4.40 -29.43
CA GLU A 679 43.63 5.50 -30.11
C GLU A 679 42.80 6.19 -31.21
N ARG A 680 41.55 5.80 -31.41
CA ARG A 680 40.69 6.33 -32.49
C ARG A 680 39.68 7.30 -31.94
N GLU A 681 39.65 8.51 -32.53
CA GLU A 681 38.59 9.49 -32.35
C GLU A 681 37.37 9.06 -33.19
N ILE A 682 36.20 9.00 -32.58
CA ILE A 682 34.93 8.77 -33.27
C ILE A 682 33.97 9.92 -32.98
N TYR A 683 33.22 10.28 -34.01
CA TYR A 683 32.16 11.31 -33.94
C TYR A 683 30.83 10.58 -34.13
N PHE A 684 29.86 10.90 -33.31
CA PHE A 684 28.53 10.24 -33.41
C PHE A 684 27.40 11.17 -32.97
N HIS A 685 26.23 10.94 -33.55
CA HIS A 685 24.97 11.55 -33.17
C HIS A 685 24.22 10.67 -32.19
N GLU A 686 23.32 11.28 -31.43
CA GLU A 686 22.44 10.57 -30.45
C GLU A 686 21.75 9.34 -31.06
N HIS A 687 21.21 9.47 -32.25
CA HIS A 687 20.44 8.43 -32.94
C HIS A 687 21.25 7.62 -33.95
N GLU A 688 22.53 7.92 -34.11
CA GLU A 688 23.38 7.18 -35.05
C GLU A 688 23.60 5.75 -34.56
N ILE A 689 23.51 4.78 -35.49
CA ILE A 689 23.82 3.38 -35.18
C ILE A 689 25.33 3.20 -35.26
N ILE A 690 25.92 2.84 -34.13
CA ILE A 690 27.35 2.64 -33.97
C ILE A 690 27.61 1.17 -33.68
N VAL A 691 28.69 0.63 -34.24
CA VAL A 691 29.19 -0.71 -33.90
C VAL A 691 30.28 -0.57 -32.85
N TYR A 692 30.03 -0.98 -31.62
CA TYR A 692 31.00 -0.99 -30.53
C TYR A 692 31.19 -2.38 -29.98
N LEU A 693 32.42 -2.88 -29.93
CA LEU A 693 32.77 -4.25 -29.52
C LEU A 693 31.96 -5.34 -30.27
N GLY A 694 31.64 -5.10 -31.54
CA GLY A 694 30.89 -6.05 -32.38
C GLY A 694 29.35 -5.93 -32.22
N GLU A 695 28.84 -5.05 -31.38
CA GLU A 695 27.41 -4.83 -31.20
C GLU A 695 26.96 -3.51 -31.83
N GLN A 696 25.80 -3.54 -32.50
CA GLN A 696 25.14 -2.32 -32.98
C GLN A 696 24.35 -1.66 -31.86
N MET A 697 24.56 -0.37 -31.64
CA MET A 697 23.84 0.42 -30.66
C MET A 697 23.70 1.87 -31.12
N THR A 698 22.79 2.62 -30.54
CA THR A 698 22.67 4.06 -30.79
C THR A 698 23.78 4.83 -30.05
N GLY A 699 24.12 6.04 -30.51
CA GLY A 699 25.04 6.92 -29.81
C GLY A 699 24.64 7.13 -28.34
N ALA A 700 23.35 7.33 -28.06
CA ALA A 700 22.82 7.43 -26.71
C ALA A 700 23.04 6.16 -25.86
N GLU A 701 22.96 4.99 -26.47
CA GLU A 701 23.20 3.70 -25.78
C GLU A 701 24.70 3.49 -25.50
N LEU A 702 25.56 3.88 -26.44
CA LEU A 702 27.01 3.85 -26.22
C LEU A 702 27.42 4.73 -25.04
N VAL A 703 26.88 5.94 -24.95
CA VAL A 703 27.17 6.84 -23.84
C VAL A 703 26.70 6.27 -22.52
N ARG A 704 25.48 5.68 -22.46
CA ARG A 704 24.99 4.99 -21.25
C ARG A 704 25.88 3.81 -20.82
N ARG A 705 26.54 3.15 -21.76
CA ARG A 705 27.51 2.08 -21.45
C ARG A 705 28.84 2.60 -20.95
N LEU A 706 29.33 3.69 -21.51
CA LEU A 706 30.59 4.32 -21.09
C LEU A 706 30.46 5.06 -19.75
N SER A 707 29.24 5.44 -19.37
CA SER A 707 28.93 6.10 -18.09
C SER A 707 28.55 5.15 -16.94
N LYS A 708 28.56 3.83 -17.17
CA LYS A 708 28.42 2.79 -16.15
C LYS A 708 29.79 2.22 -15.77
#